data_4784377a563467e97bac94ca9d0f97be
#
_entry.id   4784377a563467e97bac94ca9d0f97be
#
_cell.length_a   1.000
_cell.length_b   1.000
_cell.length_c   1.000
_cell.angle_alpha   90.00
_cell.angle_beta   90.00
_cell.angle_gamma   90.00
#
_symmetry.space_group_name_H-M   'P 1'
#
loop_
_entity.id
_entity.type
_entity.pdbx_description
1 polymer ?
#
loop_
_entity_poly.entity_id
_entity_poly.type
_entity_poly.pdbx_seq_one_letter_code
_entity_poly.pdbx_strand_id
1 'polypeptide(L)'
;MKCQTVRRGSLVWFGQRLVWCLLLSLSWAGRSEAAVVTLTQAQSTVITRGQTARKELQLPYHWDRANPGQQGEAYFDFDFDLPKVPNDVWGIYLPRLGNAYELWLNDTKLEAHGAMVQHVGEAQAYNGADYGRVPRYVTVDGSHLRSTNHLRIHIRADVGRRGGLAPVVIGPQDEVLPLYEQDYRWRVTGSVAVVAFCFAVGLTALALWTTDAGLPNEGRRGRDPLYFFVAVAQLFWALYVGDVMVEEPLLPWPWWGVVQVLALGVWGGSMTLACMELADWQTREWVRRVRKSILWMMLTGPVFALWGLGFGQPLALTAWYVVYGGTMLVFIVNFLWRATEHANAEQRIVAAAAVVNIVVALRDIYVFRFEQSFGANTWLRYSSVLFGLGLGYVALMRFRATSGQLHDLLGTLAARVSEKEVALGDTYARLEILARQQERTAERGRILRNMHDGVGSHISSAMRQLEGGGGDLTARNEVLMTLRDALDQLKLSIDSIHLTPGDVTALLANMRYRLGPRFTAMDIELRWDVDLLPICRSLDADAMTELQFMLFEAFSNVLQHAHAHVLTVQGHTKIVEGVEQVFVRVVDDGRGFDPAVGQRRGMATMRERAASIGAQLCVHSEPGKTVVQIQFDV
;
A
#
# COMPACT_ATOMS: atom_id res chain seq x y z
N MET A 1 -2.04 21.69 52.30
CA MET A 1 -3.42 22.09 51.97
C MET A 1 -3.39 23.18 50.91
N LYS A 2 -3.61 22.84 49.65
CA LYS A 2 -4.04 23.76 48.58
C LYS A 2 -4.88 22.94 47.60
N CYS A 3 -6.16 23.26 47.58
CA CYS A 3 -7.21 22.65 46.77
C CYS A 3 -7.04 23.04 45.31
N GLN A 4 -6.97 22.09 44.40
CA GLN A 4 -7.07 22.34 42.96
C GLN A 4 -8.53 22.26 42.53
N THR A 5 -9.08 23.39 42.18
CA THR A 5 -10.39 23.52 41.55
C THR A 5 -10.29 23.07 40.09
N VAL A 6 -10.92 21.95 39.77
CA VAL A 6 -11.08 21.43 38.41
C VAL A 6 -12.05 22.32 37.64
N ARG A 7 -11.60 22.87 36.51
CA ARG A 7 -12.38 23.68 35.55
C ARG A 7 -13.49 22.83 34.93
N ARG A 8 -14.72 23.03 35.35
CA ARG A 8 -15.97 22.50 34.77
C ARG A 8 -16.47 23.25 33.51
N GLY A 9 -15.64 24.11 32.92
CA GLY A 9 -16.07 25.02 31.82
C GLY A 9 -15.98 24.49 30.38
N SER A 10 -15.24 23.41 30.10
CA SER A 10 -14.98 23.00 28.75
C SER A 10 -16.00 22.02 28.13
N LEU A 11 -16.69 21.25 28.93
CA LEU A 11 -17.70 20.27 28.45
C LEU A 11 -19.03 20.93 28.03
N VAL A 12 -19.42 22.01 28.67
CA VAL A 12 -20.66 22.74 28.34
C VAL A 12 -20.52 23.50 27.02
N TRP A 13 -19.33 24.00 26.74
CA TRP A 13 -19.05 24.77 25.48
C TRP A 13 -19.00 23.86 24.25
N PHE A 14 -18.52 22.63 24.40
CA PHE A 14 -18.52 21.63 23.33
C PHE A 14 -19.94 21.10 23.02
N GLY A 15 -20.76 20.87 24.06
CA GLY A 15 -22.14 20.44 23.92
C GLY A 15 -23.03 21.47 23.21
N GLN A 16 -22.86 22.78 23.50
CA GLN A 16 -23.61 23.83 22.82
C GLN A 16 -23.26 23.97 21.34
N ARG A 17 -22.00 23.82 20.94
CA ARG A 17 -21.62 23.84 19.52
C ARG A 17 -22.13 22.64 18.73
N LEU A 18 -22.16 21.46 19.35
CA LEU A 18 -22.71 20.24 18.73
C LEU A 18 -24.24 20.36 18.52
N VAL A 19 -24.95 20.95 19.46
CA VAL A 19 -26.40 21.24 19.33
C VAL A 19 -26.67 22.29 18.26
N TRP A 20 -25.84 23.34 18.15
CA TRP A 20 -25.98 24.33 17.07
C TRP A 20 -25.64 23.78 15.69
N CYS A 21 -24.65 22.88 15.57
CA CYS A 21 -24.37 22.16 14.32
C CYS A 21 -25.51 21.21 13.94
N LEU A 22 -26.11 20.54 14.91
CA LEU A 22 -27.29 19.68 14.70
C LEU A 22 -28.54 20.50 14.34
N LEU A 23 -28.74 21.66 14.97
CA LEU A 23 -29.86 22.55 14.64
C LEU A 23 -29.68 23.27 13.30
N LEU A 24 -28.46 23.59 12.91
CA LEU A 24 -28.16 24.15 11.58
C LEU A 24 -28.26 23.11 10.47
N SER A 25 -28.01 21.82 10.75
CA SER A 25 -28.26 20.74 9.80
C SER A 25 -29.76 20.40 9.62
N LEU A 26 -30.59 20.72 10.62
CA LEU A 26 -32.04 20.56 10.57
C LEU A 26 -32.78 21.75 9.90
N SER A 27 -32.15 22.92 9.80
CA SER A 27 -32.78 24.10 9.20
C SER A 27 -32.57 24.23 7.69
N TRP A 28 -31.81 23.34 7.07
CA TRP A 28 -31.59 23.33 5.62
C TRP A 28 -32.41 22.27 4.87
N ALA A 29 -33.44 21.75 5.50
CA ALA A 29 -34.51 21.05 4.80
C ALA A 29 -35.49 22.07 4.19
N GLY A 30 -35.01 22.87 3.24
CA GLY A 30 -35.87 23.47 2.25
C GLY A 30 -36.58 22.32 1.53
N ARG A 31 -37.88 22.17 1.75
CA ARG A 31 -38.75 21.32 0.94
C ARG A 31 -38.68 21.81 -0.50
N SER A 32 -37.71 21.34 -1.26
CA SER A 32 -37.89 21.12 -2.68
C SER A 32 -38.98 20.05 -2.79
N GLU A 33 -40.02 20.31 -3.53
CA GLU A 33 -40.98 19.25 -3.96
C GLU A 33 -40.10 18.18 -4.58
N ALA A 34 -40.02 17.00 -3.95
CA ALA A 34 -39.10 15.97 -4.32
C ALA A 34 -39.43 15.49 -5.74
N ALA A 35 -38.66 15.98 -6.70
CA ALA A 35 -38.77 15.53 -8.09
C ALA A 35 -38.27 14.08 -8.28
N VAL A 36 -37.74 13.47 -7.21
CA VAL A 36 -37.22 12.10 -7.21
C VAL A 36 -38.37 11.12 -6.98
N VAL A 37 -38.55 10.22 -7.93
CA VAL A 37 -39.53 9.13 -7.88
C VAL A 37 -38.82 7.83 -7.51
N THR A 38 -39.24 7.19 -6.43
CA THR A 38 -38.73 5.84 -6.07
C THR A 38 -39.78 4.79 -6.43
N LEU A 39 -39.44 3.92 -7.37
CA LEU A 39 -40.32 2.85 -7.86
C LEU A 39 -40.13 1.62 -6.97
N THR A 40 -41.19 1.26 -6.24
CA THR A 40 -41.19 0.14 -5.28
C THR A 40 -42.16 -0.97 -5.63
N GLN A 41 -43.10 -0.74 -6.58
CA GLN A 41 -44.10 -1.72 -7.04
C GLN A 41 -43.95 -1.87 -8.55
N ALA A 42 -43.94 -3.10 -9.04
CA ALA A 42 -43.82 -3.43 -10.46
C ALA A 42 -44.84 -4.50 -10.86
N GLN A 43 -45.40 -4.34 -12.03
CA GLN A 43 -46.02 -5.49 -12.73
C GLN A 43 -44.90 -6.37 -13.24
N SER A 44 -44.86 -7.63 -12.82
CA SER A 44 -43.75 -8.49 -13.17
C SER A 44 -44.15 -9.74 -13.91
N THR A 45 -43.32 -10.13 -14.86
CA THR A 45 -43.39 -11.40 -15.57
C THR A 45 -42.12 -12.19 -15.25
N VAL A 46 -42.23 -13.22 -14.43
CA VAL A 46 -41.13 -14.08 -14.02
C VAL A 46 -41.16 -15.38 -14.81
N ILE A 47 -40.03 -15.72 -15.46
CA ILE A 47 -39.86 -16.90 -16.29
C ILE A 47 -38.82 -17.82 -15.65
N THR A 48 -39.28 -18.99 -15.19
CA THR A 48 -38.43 -20.02 -14.60
C THR A 48 -38.77 -21.38 -15.21
N ARG A 49 -37.78 -22.14 -15.65
CA ARG A 49 -37.97 -23.49 -16.25
C ARG A 49 -39.06 -23.56 -17.32
N GLY A 50 -39.21 -22.48 -18.11
CA GLY A 50 -40.24 -22.40 -19.15
C GLY A 50 -41.65 -22.09 -18.64
N GLN A 51 -41.83 -21.91 -17.33
CA GLN A 51 -43.08 -21.45 -16.75
C GLN A 51 -43.08 -19.94 -16.59
N THR A 52 -44.15 -19.29 -17.02
CA THR A 52 -44.32 -17.84 -16.92
C THR A 52 -45.33 -17.52 -15.84
N ALA A 53 -44.96 -16.75 -14.83
CA ALA A 53 -45.85 -16.26 -13.80
C ALA A 53 -45.91 -14.72 -13.87
N ARG A 54 -47.13 -14.20 -14.01
CA ARG A 54 -47.41 -12.76 -13.93
C ARG A 54 -47.94 -12.42 -12.56
N LYS A 55 -47.33 -11.47 -11.88
CA LYS A 55 -47.76 -11.00 -10.56
C LYS A 55 -47.23 -9.60 -10.30
N GLU A 56 -47.96 -8.87 -9.49
CA GLU A 56 -47.46 -7.63 -8.93
C GLU A 56 -46.45 -7.94 -7.84
N LEU A 57 -45.27 -7.33 -7.91
CA LEU A 57 -44.19 -7.52 -6.96
C LEU A 57 -43.80 -6.19 -6.29
N GLN A 58 -43.57 -6.29 -5.00
CA GLN A 58 -42.98 -5.21 -4.23
C GLN A 58 -41.45 -5.37 -4.18
N LEU A 59 -40.75 -4.31 -4.46
CA LEU A 59 -39.29 -4.26 -4.35
C LEU A 59 -38.85 -3.97 -2.90
N PRO A 60 -37.72 -4.50 -2.47
CA PRO A 60 -36.72 -5.24 -3.26
C PRO A 60 -37.12 -6.69 -3.53
N TYR A 61 -36.88 -7.15 -4.75
CA TYR A 61 -37.13 -8.54 -5.16
C TYR A 61 -35.81 -9.33 -5.15
N HIS A 62 -35.76 -10.38 -4.35
CA HIS A 62 -34.64 -11.30 -4.26
C HIS A 62 -34.91 -12.59 -5.04
N TRP A 63 -34.17 -12.81 -6.12
CA TRP A 63 -34.37 -13.99 -6.97
C TRP A 63 -34.16 -15.31 -6.22
N ASP A 64 -33.01 -15.49 -5.57
CA ASP A 64 -32.65 -16.75 -4.91
C ASP A 64 -33.58 -17.13 -3.74
N ARG A 65 -34.33 -16.16 -3.21
CA ARG A 65 -35.38 -16.41 -2.20
C ARG A 65 -36.73 -16.81 -2.81
N ALA A 66 -37.09 -16.09 -3.88
CA ALA A 66 -38.34 -16.33 -4.57
C ALA A 66 -38.29 -17.60 -5.41
N ASN A 67 -37.13 -17.93 -5.97
CA ASN A 67 -36.91 -19.06 -6.88
C ASN A 67 -35.65 -19.86 -6.46
N PRO A 68 -35.66 -20.54 -5.30
CA PRO A 68 -34.46 -21.23 -4.78
C PRO A 68 -33.97 -22.31 -5.73
N GLY A 69 -32.67 -22.25 -6.06
CA GLY A 69 -32.01 -23.21 -6.95
C GLY A 69 -32.42 -23.14 -8.41
N GLN A 70 -33.08 -22.07 -8.85
CA GLN A 70 -33.52 -21.89 -10.23
C GLN A 70 -32.88 -20.65 -10.86
N GLN A 71 -32.46 -20.79 -12.11
CA GLN A 71 -32.11 -19.66 -12.96
C GLN A 71 -33.33 -19.25 -13.80
N GLY A 72 -33.30 -18.01 -14.31
CA GLY A 72 -34.38 -17.54 -15.19
C GLY A 72 -34.27 -16.04 -15.47
N GLU A 73 -35.37 -15.51 -15.94
CA GLU A 73 -35.53 -14.12 -16.32
C GLU A 73 -36.73 -13.48 -15.65
N ALA A 74 -36.69 -12.18 -15.48
CA ALA A 74 -37.84 -11.41 -15.05
C ALA A 74 -37.92 -10.08 -15.78
N TYR A 75 -39.14 -9.73 -16.16
CA TYR A 75 -39.51 -8.41 -16.65
C TYR A 75 -40.22 -7.68 -15.50
N PHE A 76 -39.81 -6.44 -15.27
CA PHE A 76 -40.43 -5.52 -14.32
C PHE A 76 -40.90 -4.31 -15.09
N ASP A 77 -42.22 -4.11 -15.11
CA ASP A 77 -42.86 -2.99 -15.77
C ASP A 77 -43.34 -1.99 -14.71
N PHE A 78 -42.96 -0.75 -14.88
CA PHE A 78 -43.30 0.36 -14.00
C PHE A 78 -43.97 1.45 -14.81
N ASP A 79 -45.15 1.88 -14.39
CA ASP A 79 -45.81 3.07 -14.89
C ASP A 79 -45.64 4.20 -13.86
N PHE A 80 -45.17 5.36 -14.30
CA PHE A 80 -45.05 6.52 -13.44
C PHE A 80 -45.40 7.80 -14.19
N ASP A 81 -46.06 8.73 -13.48
CA ASP A 81 -46.44 10.02 -14.02
C ASP A 81 -45.54 11.13 -13.55
N LEU A 82 -45.24 12.06 -14.45
CA LEU A 82 -44.51 13.27 -14.15
C LEU A 82 -45.47 14.46 -14.24
N PRO A 83 -45.53 15.32 -13.21
CA PRO A 83 -46.42 16.50 -13.21
C PRO A 83 -46.13 17.47 -14.35
N LYS A 84 -44.85 17.50 -14.78
CA LYS A 84 -44.37 18.30 -15.90
C LYS A 84 -43.27 17.52 -16.62
N VAL A 85 -43.34 17.49 -17.94
CA VAL A 85 -42.25 16.90 -18.75
C VAL A 85 -40.99 17.75 -18.59
N PRO A 86 -39.89 17.17 -18.09
CA PRO A 86 -38.65 17.92 -17.87
C PRO A 86 -37.96 18.22 -19.20
N ASN A 87 -37.27 19.36 -19.26
CA ASN A 87 -36.35 19.69 -20.34
C ASN A 87 -34.90 19.37 -19.98
N ASP A 88 -34.65 19.08 -18.71
CA ASP A 88 -33.31 18.83 -18.15
C ASP A 88 -32.96 17.34 -18.23
N VAL A 89 -31.68 17.06 -17.98
CA VAL A 89 -31.17 15.70 -17.94
C VAL A 89 -31.59 15.01 -16.63
N TRP A 90 -32.13 13.82 -16.79
CA TRP A 90 -32.56 12.97 -15.69
C TRP A 90 -31.65 11.76 -15.52
N GLY A 91 -31.71 11.11 -14.38
CA GLY A 91 -30.98 9.89 -14.07
C GLY A 91 -31.88 8.77 -13.58
N ILE A 92 -31.56 7.56 -14.00
CA ILE A 92 -32.13 6.34 -13.45
C ILE A 92 -31.02 5.66 -12.65
N TYR A 93 -31.23 5.53 -11.35
CA TYR A 93 -30.32 4.85 -10.45
C TYR A 93 -30.86 3.49 -10.03
N LEU A 94 -30.05 2.46 -10.27
CA LEU A 94 -30.32 1.07 -9.98
C LEU A 94 -29.31 0.59 -8.94
N PRO A 95 -29.64 0.56 -7.65
CA PRO A 95 -28.70 0.17 -6.58
C PRO A 95 -28.22 -1.26 -6.74
N ARG A 96 -29.08 -2.15 -7.22
CA ARG A 96 -28.76 -3.55 -7.51
C ARG A 96 -29.79 -4.15 -8.46
N LEU A 97 -29.31 -5.01 -9.35
CA LEU A 97 -30.14 -5.63 -10.38
C LEU A 97 -29.70 -7.09 -10.67
N GLY A 98 -30.24 -7.70 -11.73
CA GLY A 98 -29.88 -9.03 -12.18
C GLY A 98 -28.45 -9.16 -12.70
N ASN A 99 -28.02 -10.38 -12.98
CA ASN A 99 -26.68 -10.66 -13.47
C ASN A 99 -26.43 -10.16 -14.89
N ALA A 100 -27.47 -10.11 -15.72
CA ALA A 100 -27.55 -9.38 -16.97
C ALA A 100 -28.85 -8.58 -16.99
N TYR A 101 -28.91 -7.51 -17.76
CA TYR A 101 -30.08 -6.68 -17.83
C TYR A 101 -30.23 -5.90 -19.13
N GLU A 102 -31.47 -5.54 -19.43
CA GLU A 102 -31.85 -4.57 -20.43
C GLU A 102 -32.83 -3.56 -19.81
N LEU A 103 -32.61 -2.31 -20.14
CA LEU A 103 -33.39 -1.18 -19.67
C LEU A 103 -34.07 -0.48 -20.82
N TRP A 104 -35.38 -0.31 -20.73
CA TRP A 104 -36.21 0.32 -21.74
C TRP A 104 -37.08 1.41 -21.11
N LEU A 105 -37.16 2.57 -21.76
CA LEU A 105 -38.00 3.67 -21.35
C LEU A 105 -38.84 4.09 -22.57
N ASN A 106 -40.18 4.08 -22.42
CA ASN A 106 -41.12 4.47 -23.47
C ASN A 106 -40.80 3.84 -24.82
N ASP A 107 -40.59 2.52 -24.83
CA ASP A 107 -40.22 1.70 -26.01
C ASP A 107 -38.79 1.96 -26.57
N THR A 108 -38.03 2.85 -25.98
CA THR A 108 -36.63 3.09 -26.35
C THR A 108 -35.71 2.29 -25.45
N LYS A 109 -34.83 1.47 -26.05
CA LYS A 109 -33.79 0.75 -25.32
C LYS A 109 -32.69 1.73 -24.91
N LEU A 110 -32.53 1.92 -23.59
CA LEU A 110 -31.53 2.82 -23.05
C LEU A 110 -30.17 2.13 -22.89
N GLU A 111 -30.20 0.93 -22.32
CA GLU A 111 -28.96 0.22 -21.99
C GLU A 111 -29.20 -1.30 -21.98
N ALA A 112 -28.15 -2.07 -22.28
CA ALA A 112 -28.16 -3.53 -22.16
C ALA A 112 -26.76 -4.03 -21.84
N HIS A 113 -26.66 -4.92 -20.86
CA HIS A 113 -25.40 -5.55 -20.48
C HIS A 113 -25.59 -7.04 -20.18
N GLY A 114 -24.67 -7.82 -20.73
CA GLY A 114 -24.68 -9.28 -20.65
C GLY A 114 -25.66 -9.93 -21.63
N ALA A 115 -25.49 -11.23 -21.84
CA ALA A 115 -26.40 -12.02 -22.67
C ALA A 115 -27.62 -12.44 -21.85
N MET A 116 -28.80 -12.22 -22.38
CA MET A 116 -30.04 -12.81 -21.87
C MET A 116 -30.10 -14.28 -22.26
N VAL A 117 -30.85 -15.10 -21.53
CA VAL A 117 -31.06 -16.50 -21.87
C VAL A 117 -31.91 -16.54 -23.15
N GLN A 118 -31.31 -17.04 -24.23
CA GLN A 118 -32.07 -17.28 -25.45
C GLN A 118 -33.01 -18.47 -25.26
N HIS A 119 -34.20 -18.38 -25.85
CA HIS A 119 -35.28 -19.36 -25.67
C HIS A 119 -34.84 -20.78 -26.04
N VAL A 120 -35.39 -21.73 -25.30
CA VAL A 120 -35.31 -23.18 -25.37
C VAL A 120 -34.98 -23.73 -26.79
N GLY A 121 -33.73 -24.20 -26.99
CA GLY A 121 -33.31 -24.89 -28.21
C GLY A 121 -31.85 -24.69 -28.64
N GLU A 122 -31.22 -23.59 -28.25
CA GLU A 122 -29.80 -23.39 -28.53
C GLU A 122 -28.95 -23.68 -27.29
N ALA A 123 -27.81 -24.32 -27.49
CA ALA A 123 -26.85 -24.59 -26.40
C ALA A 123 -26.61 -23.28 -25.64
N GLN A 124 -26.99 -23.27 -24.36
CA GLN A 124 -26.87 -22.11 -23.49
C GLN A 124 -25.42 -21.60 -23.52
N ALA A 125 -25.17 -20.55 -24.28
CA ALA A 125 -23.92 -19.82 -24.20
C ALA A 125 -23.86 -19.22 -22.79
N TYR A 126 -23.18 -19.90 -21.89
CA TYR A 126 -23.03 -19.51 -20.50
C TYR A 126 -22.15 -18.27 -20.46
N ASN A 127 -22.77 -17.10 -20.44
CA ASN A 127 -22.04 -15.87 -20.21
C ASN A 127 -21.74 -15.76 -18.70
N GLY A 128 -20.48 -15.80 -18.33
CA GLY A 128 -20.03 -15.66 -16.94
C GLY A 128 -20.26 -14.26 -16.35
N ALA A 129 -20.67 -13.29 -17.13
CA ALA A 129 -20.82 -11.89 -16.74
C ALA A 129 -21.83 -11.69 -15.57
N ASP A 130 -21.50 -10.77 -14.68
CA ASP A 130 -22.32 -10.36 -13.54
C ASP A 130 -22.32 -8.84 -13.35
N TYR A 131 -23.27 -8.20 -13.98
CA TYR A 131 -23.43 -6.74 -13.93
C TYR A 131 -24.26 -6.27 -12.71
N GLY A 132 -24.86 -7.19 -11.94
CA GLY A 132 -25.71 -6.88 -10.80
C GLY A 132 -24.99 -6.49 -9.51
N ARG A 133 -23.66 -6.57 -9.48
CA ARG A 133 -22.86 -6.31 -8.27
C ARG A 133 -22.52 -4.84 -8.07
N VAL A 134 -22.41 -4.11 -9.17
CA VAL A 134 -22.09 -2.67 -9.21
C VAL A 134 -23.38 -1.89 -9.36
N PRO A 135 -23.58 -0.79 -8.63
CA PRO A 135 -24.71 0.10 -8.85
C PRO A 135 -24.64 0.69 -10.27
N ARG A 136 -25.79 0.89 -10.90
CA ARG A 136 -25.87 1.44 -12.26
C ARG A 136 -26.55 2.81 -12.25
N TYR A 137 -26.07 3.67 -13.11
CA TYR A 137 -26.65 4.98 -13.35
C TYR A 137 -26.78 5.20 -14.86
N VAL A 138 -27.99 5.44 -15.31
CA VAL A 138 -28.31 5.67 -16.72
C VAL A 138 -28.81 7.09 -16.88
N THR A 139 -28.16 7.85 -17.74
CA THR A 139 -28.56 9.21 -18.07
C THR A 139 -29.68 9.20 -19.08
N VAL A 140 -30.73 9.96 -18.82
CA VAL A 140 -31.91 10.08 -19.69
C VAL A 140 -32.09 11.54 -20.07
N ASP A 141 -32.09 11.80 -21.37
CA ASP A 141 -32.46 13.11 -21.88
C ASP A 141 -33.96 13.38 -21.65
N GLY A 142 -34.31 14.60 -21.22
CA GLY A 142 -35.69 14.97 -20.94
C GLY A 142 -36.65 14.75 -22.12
N SER A 143 -36.14 14.75 -23.36
CA SER A 143 -36.91 14.48 -24.56
C SER A 143 -37.47 13.05 -24.66
N HIS A 144 -36.90 12.09 -23.92
CA HIS A 144 -37.38 10.72 -23.82
C HIS A 144 -38.47 10.54 -22.76
N LEU A 145 -38.66 11.55 -21.90
CA LEU A 145 -39.69 11.53 -20.86
C LEU A 145 -40.99 12.13 -21.35
N ARG A 146 -42.10 11.60 -20.85
CA ARG A 146 -43.46 12.00 -21.16
C ARG A 146 -44.21 12.32 -19.85
N SER A 147 -45.46 12.79 -19.95
CA SER A 147 -46.34 12.93 -18.78
C SER A 147 -46.57 11.60 -18.09
N THR A 148 -46.83 10.56 -18.87
CA THR A 148 -46.92 9.16 -18.42
C THR A 148 -45.79 8.36 -19.03
N ASN A 149 -44.99 7.70 -18.21
CA ASN A 149 -43.81 6.97 -18.62
C ASN A 149 -43.91 5.50 -18.26
N HIS A 150 -43.41 4.67 -19.17
CA HIS A 150 -43.33 3.23 -18.97
C HIS A 150 -41.87 2.81 -18.94
N LEU A 151 -41.38 2.37 -17.76
CA LEU A 151 -40.04 1.80 -17.59
C LEU A 151 -40.12 0.30 -17.51
N ARG A 152 -39.42 -0.38 -18.42
CA ARG A 152 -39.27 -1.84 -18.40
C ARG A 152 -37.82 -2.21 -18.09
N ILE A 153 -37.65 -3.08 -17.11
CA ILE A 153 -36.38 -3.65 -16.73
C ILE A 153 -36.45 -5.16 -16.91
N HIS A 154 -35.70 -5.67 -17.85
CA HIS A 154 -35.55 -7.09 -18.08
C HIS A 154 -34.25 -7.55 -17.41
N ILE A 155 -34.30 -8.54 -16.55
CA ILE A 155 -33.14 -9.10 -15.86
C ILE A 155 -33.02 -10.59 -16.11
N ARG A 156 -31.76 -11.07 -16.15
CA ARG A 156 -31.41 -12.48 -15.98
C ARG A 156 -30.87 -12.70 -14.58
N ALA A 157 -31.21 -13.82 -13.98
CA ALA A 157 -30.73 -14.24 -12.69
C ALA A 157 -30.23 -15.69 -12.70
N ASP A 158 -28.97 -15.85 -12.32
CA ASP A 158 -28.29 -17.14 -12.23
C ASP A 158 -28.41 -17.71 -10.81
N VAL A 159 -28.35 -19.04 -10.67
CA VAL A 159 -28.48 -19.73 -9.37
C VAL A 159 -27.39 -19.30 -8.39
N GLY A 160 -27.77 -18.82 -7.21
CA GLY A 160 -26.83 -18.48 -6.13
C GLY A 160 -25.99 -17.21 -6.37
N ARG A 161 -26.27 -16.44 -7.42
CA ARG A 161 -25.57 -15.18 -7.74
C ARG A 161 -26.24 -13.93 -7.15
N ARG A 162 -27.26 -14.11 -6.32
CA ARG A 162 -27.98 -13.02 -5.67
C ARG A 162 -28.58 -12.01 -6.67
N GLY A 163 -29.14 -12.51 -7.78
CA GLY A 163 -29.89 -11.70 -8.73
C GLY A 163 -31.18 -11.14 -8.10
N GLY A 164 -31.79 -10.18 -8.78
CA GLY A 164 -33.05 -9.55 -8.35
C GLY A 164 -33.12 -8.09 -8.81
N LEU A 165 -33.97 -7.30 -8.16
CA LEU A 165 -34.07 -5.87 -8.43
C LEU A 165 -34.31 -5.11 -7.12
N ALA A 166 -33.47 -4.10 -6.87
CA ALA A 166 -33.69 -3.13 -5.78
C ALA A 166 -34.68 -2.04 -6.22
N PRO A 167 -35.24 -1.26 -5.28
CA PRO A 167 -36.03 -0.09 -5.63
C PRO A 167 -35.28 0.82 -6.58
N VAL A 168 -35.93 1.25 -7.66
CA VAL A 168 -35.35 2.08 -8.70
C VAL A 168 -35.63 3.53 -8.39
N VAL A 169 -34.63 4.37 -8.50
CA VAL A 169 -34.72 5.80 -8.24
C VAL A 169 -34.58 6.58 -9.55
N ILE A 170 -35.57 7.41 -9.85
CA ILE A 170 -35.60 8.24 -11.07
C ILE A 170 -35.82 9.69 -10.67
N GLY A 171 -35.07 10.61 -11.26
CA GLY A 171 -35.22 12.02 -10.97
C GLY A 171 -34.20 12.88 -11.70
N PRO A 172 -34.17 14.19 -11.40
CA PRO A 172 -33.17 15.10 -11.93
C PRO A 172 -31.75 14.60 -11.65
N GLN A 173 -30.85 14.82 -12.60
CA GLN A 173 -29.46 14.37 -12.47
C GLN A 173 -28.81 14.82 -11.17
N ASP A 174 -29.01 16.08 -10.80
CA ASP A 174 -28.39 16.68 -9.62
C ASP A 174 -28.81 16.04 -8.29
N GLU A 175 -29.98 15.39 -8.26
CA GLU A 175 -30.50 14.71 -7.07
C GLU A 175 -30.15 13.21 -7.05
N VAL A 176 -30.16 12.56 -8.22
CA VAL A 176 -29.98 11.10 -8.33
C VAL A 176 -28.52 10.69 -8.47
N LEU A 177 -27.70 11.49 -9.20
CA LEU A 177 -26.28 11.20 -9.38
C LEU A 177 -25.50 11.11 -8.06
N PRO A 178 -25.71 12.01 -7.06
CA PRO A 178 -25.03 11.88 -5.78
C PRO A 178 -25.34 10.59 -5.02
N LEU A 179 -26.56 10.04 -5.14
CA LEU A 179 -26.93 8.76 -4.53
C LEU A 179 -26.14 7.60 -5.15
N TYR A 180 -26.07 7.59 -6.49
CA TYR A 180 -25.23 6.63 -7.21
C TYR A 180 -23.77 6.75 -6.84
N GLU A 181 -23.19 7.99 -6.88
CA GLU A 181 -21.79 8.21 -6.58
C GLU A 181 -21.41 7.80 -5.15
N GLN A 182 -22.30 8.07 -4.19
CA GLN A 182 -22.11 7.65 -2.81
C GLN A 182 -22.05 6.12 -2.70
N ASP A 183 -23.00 5.42 -3.33
CA ASP A 183 -23.04 3.95 -3.30
C ASP A 183 -21.87 3.34 -4.09
N TYR A 184 -21.53 3.92 -5.24
CA TYR A 184 -20.36 3.52 -6.04
C TYR A 184 -19.06 3.69 -5.28
N ARG A 185 -18.86 4.83 -4.59
CA ARG A 185 -17.69 5.07 -3.74
C ARG A 185 -17.54 4.02 -2.66
N TRP A 186 -18.62 3.69 -1.95
CA TRP A 186 -18.56 2.66 -0.91
C TRP A 186 -18.43 1.26 -1.48
N ARG A 187 -19.09 0.93 -2.54
CA ARG A 187 -19.15 -0.45 -3.05
C ARG A 187 -17.98 -0.80 -3.95
N VAL A 188 -17.58 0.10 -4.83
CA VAL A 188 -16.53 -0.13 -5.82
C VAL A 188 -15.21 0.48 -5.40
N THR A 189 -15.14 1.82 -5.27
CA THR A 189 -13.89 2.52 -4.97
C THR A 189 -13.30 2.06 -3.63
N GLY A 190 -14.13 1.92 -2.61
CA GLY A 190 -13.69 1.38 -1.32
C GLY A 190 -13.19 -0.05 -1.39
N SER A 191 -13.81 -0.90 -2.23
CA SER A 191 -13.30 -2.26 -2.46
C SER A 191 -11.95 -2.26 -3.18
N VAL A 192 -11.74 -1.38 -4.16
CA VAL A 192 -10.43 -1.18 -4.81
C VAL A 192 -9.36 -0.83 -3.77
N ALA A 193 -9.65 0.11 -2.88
CA ALA A 193 -8.72 0.49 -1.82
C ALA A 193 -8.39 -0.67 -0.88
N VAL A 194 -9.40 -1.47 -0.49
CA VAL A 194 -9.20 -2.68 0.33
C VAL A 194 -8.35 -3.71 -0.41
N VAL A 195 -8.62 -3.96 -1.69
CA VAL A 195 -7.84 -4.89 -2.52
C VAL A 195 -6.38 -4.45 -2.61
N ALA A 196 -6.13 -3.18 -2.93
CA ALA A 196 -4.78 -2.63 -3.01
C ALA A 196 -4.03 -2.77 -1.67
N PHE A 197 -4.70 -2.45 -0.57
CA PHE A 197 -4.16 -2.63 0.77
C PHE A 197 -3.81 -4.10 1.06
N CYS A 198 -4.72 -5.03 0.76
CA CYS A 198 -4.50 -6.46 1.00
C CYS A 198 -3.35 -7.00 0.14
N PHE A 199 -3.23 -6.56 -1.12
CA PHE A 199 -2.07 -6.88 -1.94
C PHE A 199 -0.77 -6.35 -1.34
N ALA A 200 -0.74 -5.10 -0.91
CA ALA A 200 0.46 -4.50 -0.31
C ALA A 200 0.89 -5.28 0.95
N VAL A 201 -0.03 -5.56 1.87
CA VAL A 201 0.26 -6.33 3.09
C VAL A 201 0.63 -7.78 2.76
N GLY A 202 -0.10 -8.42 1.84
CA GLY A 202 0.13 -9.80 1.44
C GLY A 202 1.50 -9.98 0.77
N LEU A 203 1.87 -9.11 -0.17
CA LEU A 203 3.17 -9.15 -0.84
C LEU A 203 4.32 -8.82 0.13
N THR A 204 4.11 -7.86 1.04
CA THR A 204 5.10 -7.56 2.08
C THR A 204 5.31 -8.76 2.99
N ALA A 205 4.25 -9.41 3.46
CA ALA A 205 4.35 -10.61 4.28
C ALA A 205 5.03 -11.77 3.53
N LEU A 206 4.74 -11.92 2.23
CA LEU A 206 5.40 -12.91 1.38
C LEU A 206 6.89 -12.61 1.21
N ALA A 207 7.25 -11.36 0.99
CA ALA A 207 8.63 -10.91 0.92
C ALA A 207 9.37 -11.19 2.25
N LEU A 208 8.75 -10.85 3.38
CA LEU A 208 9.30 -11.18 4.71
C LEU A 208 9.51 -12.69 4.88
N TRP A 209 8.54 -13.50 4.44
CA TRP A 209 8.67 -14.95 4.51
C TRP A 209 9.80 -15.50 3.62
N THR A 210 10.02 -14.92 2.44
CA THR A 210 11.08 -15.36 1.51
C THR A 210 12.47 -14.91 1.97
N THR A 211 12.57 -13.74 2.61
CA THR A 211 13.83 -13.17 3.11
C THR A 211 14.18 -13.66 4.51
N ASP A 212 13.24 -14.27 5.24
CA ASP A 212 13.50 -14.84 6.55
C ASP A 212 14.44 -16.06 6.42
N ALA A 213 15.71 -15.82 6.67
CA ALA A 213 16.76 -16.84 6.62
C ALA A 213 16.66 -17.86 7.76
N GLY A 214 15.72 -17.66 8.71
CA GLY A 214 15.55 -18.53 9.87
C GLY A 214 16.82 -18.59 10.70
N LEU A 215 16.99 -17.68 11.65
CA LEU A 215 18.00 -17.86 12.68
C LEU A 215 17.78 -19.23 13.34
N PRO A 216 18.83 -20.04 13.51
CA PRO A 216 18.74 -21.30 14.23
C PRO A 216 18.55 -21.00 15.73
N ASN A 217 17.38 -20.51 16.11
CA ASN A 217 17.01 -20.34 17.50
C ASN A 217 16.24 -21.57 17.95
N GLU A 218 16.80 -22.26 18.92
CA GLU A 218 16.17 -23.23 19.83
C GLU A 218 15.15 -24.17 19.18
N GLY A 219 15.61 -25.02 18.26
CA GLY A 219 14.82 -26.16 17.77
C GLY A 219 13.92 -25.91 16.56
N ARG A 220 13.75 -24.66 16.07
CA ARG A 220 13.06 -24.34 14.82
C ARG A 220 14.06 -24.14 13.69
N ARG A 221 14.27 -25.15 12.89
CA ARG A 221 14.92 -25.02 11.58
C ARG A 221 13.83 -24.64 10.56
N GLY A 222 13.68 -23.35 10.21
CA GLY A 222 12.77 -22.94 9.14
C GLY A 222 12.25 -21.51 9.29
N ARG A 223 11.68 -21.04 8.19
CA ARG A 223 11.02 -19.72 8.07
C ARG A 223 9.82 -19.63 9.02
N ASP A 224 9.53 -18.43 9.56
CA ASP A 224 8.34 -18.24 10.41
C ASP A 224 7.05 -18.42 9.57
N PRO A 225 6.22 -19.44 9.89
CA PRO A 225 4.99 -19.70 9.13
C PRO A 225 3.93 -18.62 9.29
N LEU A 226 4.04 -17.72 10.29
CA LEU A 226 3.13 -16.60 10.47
C LEU A 226 3.07 -15.72 9.22
N TYR A 227 4.24 -15.35 8.66
CA TYR A 227 4.31 -14.52 7.46
C TYR A 227 3.62 -15.18 6.27
N PHE A 228 3.80 -16.48 6.10
CA PHE A 228 3.14 -17.24 5.04
C PHE A 228 1.60 -17.21 5.19
N PHE A 229 1.09 -17.49 6.39
CA PHE A 229 -0.36 -17.48 6.62
C PHE A 229 -0.98 -16.08 6.46
N VAL A 230 -0.28 -15.04 6.90
CA VAL A 230 -0.70 -13.66 6.68
C VAL A 230 -0.74 -13.32 5.20
N ALA A 231 0.30 -13.70 4.44
CA ALA A 231 0.37 -13.45 3.00
C ALA A 231 -0.79 -14.15 2.28
N VAL A 232 -0.99 -15.45 2.53
CA VAL A 232 -2.08 -16.23 1.91
C VAL A 232 -3.44 -15.64 2.28
N ALA A 233 -3.67 -15.31 3.56
CA ALA A 233 -4.92 -14.71 3.99
C ALA A 233 -5.22 -13.41 3.25
N GLN A 234 -4.27 -12.49 3.18
CA GLN A 234 -4.48 -11.19 2.55
C GLN A 234 -4.69 -11.30 1.03
N LEU A 235 -3.93 -12.13 0.34
CA LEU A 235 -4.08 -12.33 -1.10
C LEU A 235 -5.42 -12.98 -1.47
N PHE A 236 -5.88 -13.95 -0.70
CA PHE A 236 -7.18 -14.58 -0.93
C PHE A 236 -8.34 -13.67 -0.51
N TRP A 237 -8.16 -12.80 0.48
CA TRP A 237 -9.13 -11.76 0.78
C TRP A 237 -9.23 -10.72 -0.33
N ALA A 238 -8.10 -10.32 -0.91
CA ALA A 238 -8.08 -9.45 -2.08
C ALA A 238 -8.85 -10.07 -3.26
N LEU A 239 -8.66 -11.37 -3.51
CA LEU A 239 -9.40 -12.10 -4.54
C LEU A 239 -10.92 -12.11 -4.25
N TYR A 240 -11.31 -12.35 -3.00
CA TYR A 240 -12.72 -12.36 -2.58
C TYR A 240 -13.39 -11.00 -2.69
N VAL A 241 -12.73 -9.93 -2.22
CA VAL A 241 -13.28 -8.56 -2.28
C VAL A 241 -13.21 -8.01 -3.69
N GLY A 242 -12.19 -8.36 -4.45
CA GLY A 242 -11.96 -7.96 -5.84
C GLY A 242 -13.04 -8.44 -6.81
N ASP A 243 -13.83 -9.42 -6.40
CA ASP A 243 -14.97 -9.92 -7.17
C ASP A 243 -15.96 -8.82 -7.62
N VAL A 244 -16.13 -7.77 -6.83
CA VAL A 244 -16.98 -6.63 -7.20
C VAL A 244 -16.45 -5.83 -8.39
N MET A 245 -15.16 -5.94 -8.69
CA MET A 245 -14.50 -5.23 -9.79
C MET A 245 -14.53 -6.03 -11.09
N VAL A 246 -14.93 -7.30 -11.03
CA VAL A 246 -14.88 -8.23 -12.15
C VAL A 246 -16.31 -8.46 -12.66
N GLU A 247 -16.70 -7.72 -13.68
CA GLU A 247 -18.00 -7.88 -14.34
C GLU A 247 -18.02 -9.09 -15.26
N GLU A 248 -16.87 -9.38 -15.90
CA GLU A 248 -16.69 -10.53 -16.79
C GLU A 248 -15.56 -11.43 -16.27
N PRO A 249 -15.88 -12.38 -15.36
CA PRO A 249 -14.88 -13.26 -14.81
C PRO A 249 -14.29 -14.22 -15.84
N LEU A 250 -13.01 -14.56 -15.67
CA LEU A 250 -12.29 -15.49 -16.54
C LEU A 250 -12.91 -16.90 -16.59
N LEU A 251 -13.57 -17.30 -15.52
CA LEU A 251 -14.21 -18.58 -15.42
C LEU A 251 -15.74 -18.41 -15.47
N PRO A 252 -16.45 -19.27 -16.25
CA PRO A 252 -17.89 -19.23 -16.29
C PRO A 252 -18.50 -19.62 -14.94
N TRP A 253 -19.74 -19.17 -14.69
CA TRP A 253 -20.51 -19.64 -13.55
C TRP A 253 -20.93 -21.11 -13.78
N PRO A 254 -20.83 -22.03 -12.79
CA PRO A 254 -20.60 -21.76 -11.35
C PRO A 254 -19.12 -21.77 -10.91
N TRP A 255 -18.15 -22.01 -11.80
CA TRP A 255 -16.76 -22.15 -11.44
C TRP A 255 -16.18 -20.91 -10.76
N TRP A 256 -16.57 -19.71 -11.22
CA TRP A 256 -16.18 -18.48 -10.54
C TRP A 256 -16.70 -18.42 -9.12
N GLY A 257 -17.94 -18.88 -8.89
CA GLY A 257 -18.52 -19.02 -7.55
C GLY A 257 -17.73 -19.98 -6.65
N VAL A 258 -17.24 -21.08 -7.22
CA VAL A 258 -16.36 -22.03 -6.51
C VAL A 258 -15.06 -21.35 -6.10
N VAL A 259 -14.43 -20.53 -6.98
CA VAL A 259 -13.23 -19.75 -6.65
C VAL A 259 -13.49 -18.77 -5.51
N GLN A 260 -14.65 -18.12 -5.48
CA GLN A 260 -15.02 -17.19 -4.41
C GLN A 260 -15.20 -17.91 -3.06
N VAL A 261 -15.83 -19.09 -3.04
CA VAL A 261 -15.97 -19.90 -1.83
C VAL A 261 -14.61 -20.40 -1.34
N LEU A 262 -13.74 -20.83 -2.28
CA LEU A 262 -12.36 -21.20 -1.96
C LEU A 262 -11.61 -20.01 -1.35
N ALA A 263 -11.70 -18.82 -1.96
CA ALA A 263 -11.03 -17.63 -1.48
C ALA A 263 -11.45 -17.26 -0.05
N LEU A 264 -12.75 -17.30 0.24
CA LEU A 264 -13.27 -17.07 1.58
C LEU A 264 -12.79 -18.15 2.58
N GLY A 265 -12.81 -19.42 2.17
CA GLY A 265 -12.36 -20.54 2.99
C GLY A 265 -10.87 -20.45 3.32
N VAL A 266 -10.04 -20.16 2.32
CA VAL A 266 -8.58 -20.01 2.50
C VAL A 266 -8.26 -18.80 3.37
N TRP A 267 -8.94 -17.67 3.16
CA TRP A 267 -8.78 -16.49 4.00
C TRP A 267 -9.01 -16.79 5.48
N GLY A 268 -10.19 -17.31 5.84
CA GLY A 268 -10.52 -17.55 7.24
C GLY A 268 -9.68 -18.67 7.87
N GLY A 269 -9.38 -19.73 7.10
CA GLY A 269 -8.50 -20.81 7.56
C GLY A 269 -7.07 -20.32 7.81
N SER A 270 -6.50 -19.54 6.88
CA SER A 270 -5.15 -18.96 7.04
C SER A 270 -5.09 -17.96 8.19
N MET A 271 -6.14 -17.15 8.36
CA MET A 271 -6.29 -16.25 9.51
C MET A 271 -6.26 -17.02 10.85
N THR A 272 -7.00 -18.12 10.90
CA THR A 272 -7.03 -18.98 12.08
C THR A 272 -5.66 -19.59 12.36
N LEU A 273 -4.98 -20.06 11.32
CA LEU A 273 -3.62 -20.60 11.44
C LEU A 273 -2.63 -19.54 11.88
N ALA A 274 -2.72 -18.30 11.36
CA ALA A 274 -1.90 -17.18 11.82
C ALA A 274 -2.13 -16.87 13.32
N CYS A 275 -3.38 -16.87 13.77
CA CYS A 275 -3.71 -16.67 15.19
C CYS A 275 -3.16 -17.81 16.07
N MET A 276 -3.15 -19.07 15.58
CA MET A 276 -2.56 -20.20 16.29
C MET A 276 -1.04 -20.08 16.42
N GLU A 277 -0.37 -19.59 15.36
CA GLU A 277 1.06 -19.30 15.39
C GLU A 277 1.38 -18.15 16.36
N LEU A 278 0.54 -17.12 16.36
CA LEU A 278 0.68 -15.98 17.27
C LEU A 278 0.50 -16.36 18.73
N ALA A 279 -0.40 -17.33 19.01
CA ALA A 279 -0.68 -17.81 20.36
C ALA A 279 0.33 -18.84 20.89
N ASP A 280 1.30 -19.24 20.07
CA ASP A 280 2.31 -20.26 20.36
C ASP A 280 1.70 -21.62 20.84
N TRP A 281 0.58 -22.00 20.22
CA TRP A 281 -0.12 -23.25 20.57
C TRP A 281 0.46 -24.50 19.92
N GLN A 282 1.53 -24.40 19.16
CA GLN A 282 2.07 -25.47 18.30
C GLN A 282 2.52 -26.72 19.06
N THR A 283 2.89 -26.60 20.31
CA THR A 283 3.41 -27.67 21.14
C THR A 283 2.33 -28.66 21.62
N ARG A 284 1.04 -28.35 21.46
CA ARG A 284 -0.06 -29.15 21.98
C ARG A 284 -0.60 -30.14 20.94
N GLU A 285 -0.78 -31.40 21.29
CA GLU A 285 -1.26 -32.47 20.37
C GLU A 285 -2.64 -32.16 19.74
N TRP A 286 -3.57 -31.60 20.51
CA TRP A 286 -4.89 -31.24 20.00
C TRP A 286 -4.81 -30.18 18.87
N VAL A 287 -3.82 -29.31 18.88
CA VAL A 287 -3.62 -28.28 17.86
C VAL A 287 -3.33 -28.91 16.49
N ARG A 288 -2.58 -30.02 16.47
CA ARG A 288 -2.33 -30.74 15.22
C ARG A 288 -3.62 -31.28 14.59
N ARG A 289 -4.58 -31.76 15.41
CA ARG A 289 -5.90 -32.21 14.93
C ARG A 289 -6.73 -31.01 14.39
N VAL A 290 -6.80 -29.91 15.14
CA VAL A 290 -7.51 -28.70 14.72
C VAL A 290 -6.93 -28.13 13.43
N ARG A 291 -5.60 -28.06 13.29
CA ARG A 291 -4.92 -27.65 12.06
C ARG A 291 -5.31 -28.50 10.85
N LYS A 292 -5.34 -29.81 11.01
CA LYS A 292 -5.80 -30.72 9.95
C LYS A 292 -7.27 -30.49 9.62
N SER A 293 -8.13 -30.30 10.63
CA SER A 293 -9.56 -30.02 10.42
C SER A 293 -9.78 -28.72 9.64
N ILE A 294 -9.03 -27.66 9.98
CA ILE A 294 -9.10 -26.38 9.25
C ILE A 294 -8.71 -26.58 7.78
N LEU A 295 -7.60 -27.27 7.51
CA LEU A 295 -7.16 -27.57 6.15
C LEU A 295 -8.21 -28.38 5.38
N TRP A 296 -8.81 -29.40 6.00
CA TRP A 296 -9.90 -30.16 5.39
C TRP A 296 -11.12 -29.28 5.10
N MET A 297 -11.48 -28.39 6.02
CA MET A 297 -12.60 -27.46 5.80
C MET A 297 -12.35 -26.48 4.65
N MET A 298 -11.10 -26.00 4.50
CA MET A 298 -10.74 -25.16 3.35
C MET A 298 -10.90 -25.92 2.03
N LEU A 299 -10.49 -27.20 1.98
CA LEU A 299 -10.55 -28.04 0.78
C LEU A 299 -11.99 -28.50 0.44
N THR A 300 -12.86 -28.65 1.43
CA THR A 300 -14.24 -29.08 1.19
C THR A 300 -15.13 -27.95 0.67
N GLY A 301 -14.79 -26.68 0.92
CA GLY A 301 -15.55 -25.52 0.42
C GLY A 301 -15.86 -25.55 -1.08
N PRO A 302 -14.87 -25.75 -1.94
CA PRO A 302 -15.07 -25.90 -3.39
C PRO A 302 -16.03 -27.02 -3.77
N VAL A 303 -15.99 -28.14 -3.07
CA VAL A 303 -16.86 -29.30 -3.33
C VAL A 303 -18.33 -28.94 -3.02
N PHE A 304 -18.58 -28.34 -1.84
CA PHE A 304 -19.91 -27.90 -1.46
C PHE A 304 -20.40 -26.72 -2.31
N ALA A 305 -19.47 -25.87 -2.77
CA ALA A 305 -19.80 -24.79 -3.71
C ALA A 305 -20.24 -25.36 -5.07
N LEU A 306 -19.51 -26.32 -5.61
CA LEU A 306 -19.88 -26.97 -6.86
C LEU A 306 -21.22 -27.70 -6.72
N TRP A 307 -21.43 -28.38 -5.60
CA TRP A 307 -22.72 -29.05 -5.33
C TRP A 307 -23.86 -28.03 -5.21
N GLY A 308 -23.67 -26.96 -4.42
CA GLY A 308 -24.69 -25.94 -4.21
C GLY A 308 -25.04 -25.13 -5.44
N LEU A 309 -24.02 -24.67 -6.17
CA LEU A 309 -24.17 -23.76 -7.32
C LEU A 309 -24.36 -24.52 -8.63
N GLY A 310 -23.62 -25.61 -8.84
CA GLY A 310 -23.66 -26.38 -10.08
C GLY A 310 -24.89 -27.25 -10.20
N PHE A 311 -25.29 -27.92 -9.13
CA PHE A 311 -26.46 -28.80 -9.12
C PHE A 311 -27.72 -28.14 -8.54
N GLY A 312 -27.70 -26.84 -8.26
CA GLY A 312 -28.84 -26.08 -7.77
C GLY A 312 -29.34 -26.50 -6.39
N GLN A 313 -28.45 -26.98 -5.52
CA GLN A 313 -28.77 -27.42 -4.14
C GLN A 313 -28.22 -26.41 -3.10
N PRO A 314 -28.79 -25.21 -2.95
CA PRO A 314 -28.24 -24.13 -2.14
C PRO A 314 -28.10 -24.48 -0.65
N LEU A 315 -28.87 -25.47 -0.16
CA LEU A 315 -28.78 -25.96 1.21
C LEU A 315 -27.40 -26.60 1.53
N ALA A 316 -26.79 -27.28 0.56
CA ALA A 316 -25.47 -27.89 0.74
C ALA A 316 -24.40 -26.81 1.03
N LEU A 317 -24.37 -25.77 0.24
CA LEU A 317 -23.45 -24.65 0.43
C LEU A 317 -23.77 -23.87 1.72
N THR A 318 -25.04 -23.67 2.04
CA THR A 318 -25.47 -23.03 3.30
C THR A 318 -25.02 -23.84 4.51
N ALA A 319 -25.15 -25.18 4.48
CA ALA A 319 -24.68 -26.05 5.54
C ALA A 319 -23.16 -25.92 5.75
N TRP A 320 -22.39 -25.87 4.66
CA TRP A 320 -20.96 -25.62 4.75
C TRP A 320 -20.64 -24.27 5.41
N TYR A 321 -21.32 -23.18 5.01
CA TYR A 321 -21.12 -21.87 5.64
C TYR A 321 -21.43 -21.86 7.13
N VAL A 322 -22.48 -22.54 7.55
CA VAL A 322 -22.88 -22.66 8.97
C VAL A 322 -21.82 -23.41 9.77
N VAL A 323 -21.36 -24.56 9.27
CA VAL A 323 -20.34 -25.37 9.95
C VAL A 323 -19.00 -24.64 9.96
N TYR A 324 -18.59 -24.09 8.84
CA TYR A 324 -17.33 -23.34 8.73
C TYR A 324 -17.35 -22.09 9.62
N GLY A 325 -18.39 -21.26 9.51
CA GLY A 325 -18.54 -20.05 10.33
C GLY A 325 -18.66 -20.36 11.81
N GLY A 326 -19.38 -21.43 12.18
CA GLY A 326 -19.48 -21.89 13.56
C GLY A 326 -18.12 -22.33 14.15
N THR A 327 -17.35 -23.09 13.39
CA THR A 327 -15.99 -23.49 13.84
C THR A 327 -15.05 -22.29 13.96
N MET A 328 -15.11 -21.32 13.04
CA MET A 328 -14.35 -20.06 13.13
C MET A 328 -14.76 -19.26 14.36
N LEU A 329 -16.06 -19.14 14.62
CA LEU A 329 -16.57 -18.42 15.80
C LEU A 329 -16.10 -19.08 17.10
N VAL A 330 -16.20 -20.40 17.23
CA VAL A 330 -15.71 -21.14 18.41
C VAL A 330 -14.21 -20.92 18.59
N PHE A 331 -13.45 -20.97 17.51
CA PHE A 331 -12.02 -20.70 17.57
C PHE A 331 -11.73 -19.27 18.05
N ILE A 332 -12.38 -18.26 17.46
CA ILE A 332 -12.17 -16.86 17.82
C ILE A 332 -12.56 -16.59 19.28
N VAL A 333 -13.68 -17.13 19.76
CA VAL A 333 -14.09 -17.00 21.17
C VAL A 333 -13.04 -17.59 22.11
N ASN A 334 -12.49 -18.77 21.78
CA ASN A 334 -11.39 -19.37 22.56
C ASN A 334 -10.11 -18.51 22.51
N PHE A 335 -9.79 -17.95 21.35
CA PHE A 335 -8.63 -17.07 21.19
C PHE A 335 -8.80 -15.78 22.04
N LEU A 336 -9.97 -15.16 21.99
CA LEU A 336 -10.31 -13.97 22.77
C LEU A 336 -10.26 -14.24 24.27
N TRP A 337 -10.85 -15.34 24.73
CA TRP A 337 -10.83 -15.71 26.14
C TRP A 337 -9.38 -15.85 26.66
N ARG A 338 -8.53 -16.55 25.93
CA ARG A 338 -7.12 -16.69 26.30
C ARG A 338 -6.35 -15.38 26.23
N ALA A 339 -6.71 -14.50 25.29
CA ALA A 339 -6.13 -13.16 25.19
C ALA A 339 -6.45 -12.26 26.39
N THR A 340 -7.50 -12.55 27.15
CA THR A 340 -7.79 -11.81 28.41
C THR A 340 -6.94 -12.28 29.59
N GLU A 341 -6.50 -13.54 29.61
CA GLU A 341 -5.80 -14.13 30.77
C GLU A 341 -4.28 -13.93 30.71
N HIS A 342 -3.65 -14.15 29.55
CA HIS A 342 -2.19 -14.23 29.44
C HIS A 342 -1.62 -13.67 28.11
N ALA A 343 -2.25 -12.61 27.57
CA ALA A 343 -1.87 -12.13 26.25
C ALA A 343 -0.70 -11.16 26.25
N ASN A 344 0.22 -11.37 25.30
CA ASN A 344 1.20 -10.38 24.89
C ASN A 344 0.53 -9.21 24.14
N ALA A 345 1.22 -8.07 24.03
CA ALA A 345 0.71 -6.89 23.32
C ALA A 345 0.24 -7.21 21.89
N GLU A 346 0.97 -8.06 21.19
CA GLU A 346 0.64 -8.52 19.82
C GLU A 346 -0.71 -9.25 19.76
N GLN A 347 -0.93 -10.18 20.68
CA GLN A 347 -2.18 -10.95 20.78
C GLN A 347 -3.38 -10.05 21.08
N ARG A 348 -3.20 -9.03 21.94
CA ARG A 348 -4.26 -8.06 22.28
C ARG A 348 -4.68 -7.22 21.07
N ILE A 349 -3.73 -6.78 20.24
CA ILE A 349 -4.03 -6.00 19.03
C ILE A 349 -4.85 -6.83 18.05
N VAL A 350 -4.43 -8.08 17.80
CA VAL A 350 -5.14 -9.00 16.90
C VAL A 350 -6.51 -9.36 17.47
N ALA A 351 -6.62 -9.57 18.78
CA ALA A 351 -7.88 -9.84 19.46
C ALA A 351 -8.87 -8.66 19.35
N ALA A 352 -8.39 -7.42 19.53
CA ALA A 352 -9.22 -6.23 19.37
C ALA A 352 -9.76 -6.10 17.92
N ALA A 353 -8.91 -6.33 16.93
CA ALA A 353 -9.33 -6.35 15.52
C ALA A 353 -10.35 -7.46 15.24
N ALA A 354 -10.18 -8.65 15.85
CA ALA A 354 -11.12 -9.77 15.73
C ALA A 354 -12.50 -9.42 16.31
N VAL A 355 -12.56 -8.74 17.47
CA VAL A 355 -13.83 -8.28 18.07
C VAL A 355 -14.56 -7.35 17.12
N VAL A 356 -13.89 -6.35 16.55
CA VAL A 356 -14.49 -5.42 15.58
C VAL A 356 -15.04 -6.18 14.39
N ASN A 357 -14.29 -7.14 13.85
CA ASN A 357 -14.74 -7.97 12.72
C ASN A 357 -16.00 -8.81 13.06
N ILE A 358 -16.04 -9.39 14.28
CA ILE A 358 -17.22 -10.15 14.72
C ILE A 358 -18.46 -9.24 14.78
N VAL A 359 -18.32 -8.07 15.42
CA VAL A 359 -19.44 -7.13 15.56
C VAL A 359 -19.96 -6.70 14.19
N VAL A 360 -19.06 -6.39 13.26
CA VAL A 360 -19.41 -6.01 11.89
C VAL A 360 -20.01 -7.18 11.12
N ALA A 361 -19.47 -8.40 11.27
CA ALA A 361 -20.03 -9.60 10.64
C ALA A 361 -21.46 -9.89 11.14
N LEU A 362 -21.70 -9.76 12.45
CA LEU A 362 -23.04 -9.92 13.01
C LEU A 362 -24.02 -8.86 12.49
N ARG A 363 -23.57 -7.60 12.38
CA ARG A 363 -24.36 -6.54 11.75
C ARG A 363 -24.69 -6.88 10.30
N ASP A 364 -23.70 -7.32 9.51
CA ASP A 364 -23.93 -7.67 8.11
C ASP A 364 -24.89 -8.86 7.97
N ILE A 365 -24.76 -9.88 8.83
CA ILE A 365 -25.71 -11.00 8.88
C ILE A 365 -27.12 -10.50 9.23
N TYR A 366 -27.25 -9.60 10.22
CA TYR A 366 -28.53 -9.01 10.61
C TYR A 366 -29.18 -8.28 9.44
N VAL A 367 -28.46 -7.38 8.77
CA VAL A 367 -28.95 -6.61 7.63
C VAL A 367 -29.40 -7.52 6.48
N PHE A 368 -28.61 -8.54 6.15
CA PHE A 368 -28.95 -9.44 5.04
C PHE A 368 -30.03 -10.46 5.38
N ARG A 369 -30.11 -10.89 6.64
CA ARG A 369 -31.03 -11.96 7.02
C ARG A 369 -32.39 -11.46 7.54
N PHE A 370 -32.37 -10.37 8.31
CA PHE A 370 -33.54 -9.85 9.01
C PHE A 370 -34.11 -8.60 8.35
N GLU A 371 -33.30 -7.59 8.06
CA GLU A 371 -33.81 -6.38 7.37
C GLU A 371 -34.15 -6.62 5.90
N GLN A 372 -33.66 -7.69 5.31
CA GLN A 372 -33.92 -8.08 3.92
C GLN A 372 -33.56 -6.99 2.89
N SER A 373 -32.70 -6.07 3.23
CA SER A 373 -32.29 -4.98 2.35
C SER A 373 -31.43 -5.52 1.19
N PHE A 374 -32.02 -5.48 -0.02
CA PHE A 374 -31.32 -5.85 -1.25
C PHE A 374 -30.65 -4.61 -1.83
N GLY A 375 -29.32 -4.59 -1.77
CA GLY A 375 -28.53 -3.42 -2.16
C GLY A 375 -27.74 -2.80 -1.02
N ALA A 376 -27.96 -3.21 0.24
CA ALA A 376 -27.17 -2.71 1.37
C ALA A 376 -25.69 -3.07 1.24
N ASN A 377 -24.85 -2.16 1.72
CA ASN A 377 -23.39 -2.32 1.70
C ASN A 377 -22.90 -3.27 2.80
N THR A 378 -21.98 -4.16 2.46
CA THR A 378 -21.26 -4.99 3.42
C THR A 378 -20.11 -4.19 4.04
N TRP A 379 -20.01 -4.19 5.36
CA TRP A 379 -18.96 -3.50 6.09
C TRP A 379 -17.81 -4.43 6.48
N LEU A 380 -18.01 -5.74 6.41
CA LEU A 380 -17.01 -6.74 6.75
C LEU A 380 -15.72 -6.58 5.89
N ARG A 381 -15.88 -6.17 4.62
CA ARG A 381 -14.74 -5.90 3.74
C ARG A 381 -13.81 -4.82 4.26
N TYR A 382 -14.35 -3.82 4.97
CA TYR A 382 -13.60 -2.72 5.55
C TYR A 382 -13.02 -3.06 6.92
N SER A 383 -13.80 -3.74 7.77
CA SER A 383 -13.31 -4.12 9.09
C SER A 383 -12.18 -5.15 9.02
N SER A 384 -12.13 -5.96 7.96
CA SER A 384 -11.02 -6.88 7.71
C SER A 384 -9.67 -6.19 7.49
N VAL A 385 -9.67 -4.92 7.05
CA VAL A 385 -8.45 -4.09 6.94
C VAL A 385 -7.80 -3.90 8.31
N LEU A 386 -8.59 -3.70 9.37
CA LEU A 386 -8.08 -3.60 10.74
C LEU A 386 -7.36 -4.88 11.17
N PHE A 387 -7.89 -6.02 10.76
CA PHE A 387 -7.25 -7.30 11.03
C PHE A 387 -5.94 -7.46 10.25
N GLY A 388 -5.95 -7.07 8.98
CA GLY A 388 -4.74 -7.02 8.14
C GLY A 388 -3.67 -6.09 8.70
N LEU A 389 -4.06 -4.89 9.18
CA LEU A 389 -3.17 -3.95 9.86
C LEU A 389 -2.58 -4.55 11.15
N GLY A 390 -3.43 -5.19 11.98
CA GLY A 390 -2.98 -5.83 13.22
C GLY A 390 -1.94 -6.92 12.96
N LEU A 391 -2.21 -7.82 12.03
CA LEU A 391 -1.26 -8.88 11.67
C LEU A 391 -0.01 -8.34 10.94
N GLY A 392 -0.17 -7.35 10.06
CA GLY A 392 0.95 -6.68 9.41
C GLY A 392 1.87 -5.99 10.43
N TYR A 393 1.30 -5.31 11.42
CA TYR A 393 2.04 -4.71 12.53
C TYR A 393 2.81 -5.76 13.33
N VAL A 394 2.16 -6.87 13.70
CA VAL A 394 2.81 -7.98 14.42
C VAL A 394 3.95 -8.57 13.59
N ALA A 395 3.71 -8.82 12.30
CA ALA A 395 4.73 -9.31 11.39
C ALA A 395 5.95 -8.38 11.34
N LEU A 396 5.71 -7.07 11.21
CA LEU A 396 6.76 -6.05 11.20
C LEU A 396 7.53 -5.98 12.53
N MET A 397 6.83 -6.08 13.66
CA MET A 397 7.46 -6.07 14.99
C MET A 397 8.34 -7.32 15.21
N ARG A 398 7.86 -8.50 14.83
CA ARG A 398 8.66 -9.72 14.86
C ARG A 398 9.89 -9.62 13.95
N PHE A 399 9.71 -9.12 12.74
CA PHE A 399 10.83 -8.91 11.83
C PHE A 399 11.88 -7.96 12.42
N ARG A 400 11.45 -6.84 13.02
CA ARG A 400 12.36 -5.91 13.70
C ARG A 400 13.07 -6.56 14.87
N ALA A 401 12.37 -7.34 15.69
CA ALA A 401 12.97 -8.06 16.81
C ALA A 401 14.03 -9.08 16.33
N THR A 402 13.70 -9.87 15.30
CA THR A 402 14.62 -10.85 14.71
C THR A 402 15.81 -10.16 14.05
N SER A 403 15.59 -9.06 13.32
CA SER A 403 16.66 -8.27 12.70
C SER A 403 17.55 -7.61 13.76
N GLY A 404 17.00 -7.15 14.88
CA GLY A 404 17.75 -6.63 16.01
C GLY A 404 18.64 -7.71 16.64
N GLN A 405 18.09 -8.91 16.90
CA GLN A 405 18.87 -10.04 17.42
C GLN A 405 19.99 -10.47 16.47
N LEU A 406 19.71 -10.44 15.15
CA LEU A 406 20.74 -10.71 14.14
C LEU A 406 21.86 -9.68 14.18
N HIS A 407 21.50 -8.41 14.31
CA HIS A 407 22.47 -7.32 14.41
C HIS A 407 23.34 -7.47 15.66
N ASP A 408 22.74 -7.78 16.82
CA ASP A 408 23.45 -8.01 18.07
C ASP A 408 24.35 -9.27 17.99
N LEU A 409 23.86 -10.33 17.32
CA LEU A 409 24.65 -11.54 17.09
C LEU A 409 25.86 -11.25 16.17
N LEU A 410 25.63 -10.49 15.09
CA LEU A 410 26.72 -10.06 14.20
C LEU A 410 27.72 -9.18 14.94
N GLY A 411 27.25 -8.26 15.80
CA GLY A 411 28.09 -7.46 16.67
C GLY A 411 28.92 -8.30 17.64
N THR A 412 28.31 -9.28 18.29
CA THR A 412 29.02 -10.20 19.22
C THR A 412 29.96 -11.14 18.48
N LEU A 413 29.59 -11.60 17.28
CA LEU A 413 30.49 -12.38 16.41
C LEU A 413 31.67 -11.54 15.93
N ALA A 414 31.41 -10.30 15.49
CA ALA A 414 32.47 -9.38 15.09
C ALA A 414 33.44 -9.10 16.27
N ALA A 415 32.90 -8.89 17.48
CA ALA A 415 33.71 -8.71 18.68
C ALA A 415 34.55 -9.98 19.01
N ARG A 416 33.94 -11.18 18.90
CA ARG A 416 34.65 -12.45 19.10
C ARG A 416 35.69 -12.74 18.01
N VAL A 417 35.37 -12.37 16.75
CA VAL A 417 36.32 -12.47 15.64
C VAL A 417 37.50 -11.53 15.90
N SER A 418 37.20 -10.28 16.26
CA SER A 418 38.23 -9.29 16.61
C SER A 418 39.12 -9.75 17.80
N GLU A 419 38.49 -10.32 18.85
CA GLU A 419 39.23 -10.89 20.00
C GLU A 419 40.10 -12.08 19.56
N LYS A 420 39.58 -12.95 18.68
CA LYS A 420 40.34 -14.06 18.11
C LYS A 420 41.44 -13.60 17.15
N GLU A 421 41.16 -12.56 16.35
CA GLU A 421 42.16 -11.93 15.45
C GLU A 421 43.24 -11.26 16.25
N VAL A 422 42.93 -10.56 17.34
CA VAL A 422 43.92 -10.00 18.27
C VAL A 422 44.79 -11.11 18.89
N ALA A 423 44.14 -12.20 19.38
CA ALA A 423 44.85 -13.34 19.94
C ALA A 423 45.70 -14.11 18.91
N LEU A 424 45.22 -14.18 17.64
CA LEU A 424 45.98 -14.72 16.52
C LEU A 424 47.10 -13.73 16.11
N GLY A 425 46.75 -12.42 16.07
CA GLY A 425 47.71 -11.34 15.78
C GLY A 425 48.87 -11.31 16.75
N ASP A 426 48.62 -11.54 18.05
CA ASP A 426 49.69 -11.67 19.05
C ASP A 426 50.59 -12.90 18.80
N THR A 427 50.02 -13.96 18.25
CA THR A 427 50.79 -15.17 17.89
C THR A 427 51.59 -14.96 16.60
N TYR A 428 50.98 -14.29 15.61
CA TYR A 428 51.69 -13.92 14.35
C TYR A 428 52.65 -12.73 14.52
N ALA A 429 52.31 -11.73 15.38
CA ALA A 429 53.18 -10.60 15.65
C ALA A 429 54.51 -11.04 16.23
N ARG A 430 54.57 -12.14 16.99
CA ARG A 430 55.84 -12.73 17.45
C ARG A 430 56.65 -13.35 16.32
N LEU A 431 56.03 -13.81 15.25
CA LEU A 431 56.70 -14.35 14.05
C LEU A 431 57.03 -13.25 13.01
N GLU A 432 56.25 -12.19 12.98
CA GLU A 432 56.34 -11.15 11.95
C GLU A 432 57.20 -9.94 12.33
N ILE A 433 57.58 -9.82 13.63
CA ILE A 433 58.45 -8.70 14.12
C ILE A 433 59.78 -8.60 13.32
N LEU A 434 60.30 -9.70 12.85
CA LEU A 434 61.53 -9.73 12.05
C LEU A 434 61.32 -9.39 10.55
N ALA A 435 60.18 -9.69 9.98
CA ALA A 435 59.85 -9.41 8.57
C ALA A 435 59.36 -7.96 8.34
N ARG A 436 58.65 -7.38 9.31
CA ARG A 436 58.04 -6.04 9.20
C ARG A 436 59.01 -4.86 9.34
N GLN A 437 60.23 -5.07 9.85
CA GLN A 437 61.17 -3.94 9.93
C GLN A 437 61.62 -3.44 8.55
N GLN A 438 61.65 -4.26 7.56
CA GLN A 438 62.00 -3.85 6.19
C GLN A 438 60.83 -3.27 5.40
N GLU A 439 59.60 -3.83 5.57
CA GLU A 439 58.40 -3.39 4.86
C GLU A 439 57.86 -2.04 5.37
N ARG A 440 57.98 -1.78 6.69
CA ARG A 440 57.58 -0.51 7.31
C ARG A 440 58.25 0.73 6.75
N THR A 441 59.46 0.60 6.25
CA THR A 441 60.21 1.76 5.73
C THR A 441 59.73 2.17 4.33
N ALA A 442 59.33 1.22 3.51
CA ALA A 442 58.78 1.48 2.17
C ALA A 442 57.36 2.03 2.22
N GLU A 443 56.51 1.47 3.08
CA GLU A 443 55.11 1.88 3.21
C GLU A 443 54.94 3.26 3.86
N ARG A 444 55.75 3.58 4.87
CA ARG A 444 55.85 4.95 5.40
C ARG A 444 56.21 5.99 4.34
N GLY A 445 57.07 5.61 3.40
CA GLY A 445 57.44 6.50 2.31
C GLY A 445 56.32 6.74 1.30
N ARG A 446 55.44 5.76 1.10
CA ARG A 446 54.28 5.86 0.19
C ARG A 446 53.13 6.70 0.78
N ILE A 447 52.79 6.44 2.04
CA ILE A 447 51.70 7.17 2.74
C ILE A 447 52.09 8.66 2.94
N LEU A 448 53.34 8.93 3.31
CA LEU A 448 53.85 10.30 3.45
C LEU A 448 53.83 11.09 2.13
N ARG A 449 54.07 10.44 0.99
CA ARG A 449 53.95 11.10 -0.32
C ARG A 449 52.51 11.45 -0.66
N ASN A 450 51.58 10.52 -0.49
CA ASN A 450 50.16 10.77 -0.78
C ASN A 450 49.54 11.82 0.15
N MET A 451 49.94 11.84 1.43
CA MET A 451 49.51 12.90 2.37
C MET A 451 50.16 14.25 2.05
N HIS A 452 51.41 14.26 1.58
CA HIS A 452 52.11 15.49 1.22
C HIS A 452 51.46 16.19 0.02
N ASP A 453 51.00 15.43 -0.98
CA ASP A 453 50.44 16.01 -2.19
C ASP A 453 49.02 16.57 -1.98
N GLY A 454 48.18 15.94 -1.13
CA GLY A 454 46.82 16.43 -0.81
C GLY A 454 46.84 17.57 0.22
N VAL A 455 47.35 17.31 1.42
CA VAL A 455 47.32 18.28 2.55
C VAL A 455 48.34 19.41 2.35
N GLY A 456 49.49 19.09 1.74
CA GLY A 456 50.50 20.09 1.43
C GLY A 456 50.02 21.21 0.53
N SER A 457 49.14 20.91 -0.44
CA SER A 457 48.53 21.89 -1.33
C SER A 457 47.64 22.89 -0.57
N HIS A 458 46.80 22.40 0.34
CA HIS A 458 45.88 23.24 1.12
C HIS A 458 46.62 24.07 2.19
N ILE A 459 47.61 23.47 2.87
CA ILE A 459 48.46 24.21 3.83
C ILE A 459 49.22 25.30 3.11
N SER A 460 49.78 25.00 1.92
CA SER A 460 50.51 26.00 1.12
C SER A 460 49.58 27.10 0.58
N SER A 461 48.31 26.80 0.34
CA SER A 461 47.31 27.80 -0.04
C SER A 461 46.94 28.68 1.16
N ALA A 462 46.74 28.08 2.34
CA ALA A 462 46.48 28.80 3.58
C ALA A 462 47.66 29.68 4.00
N MET A 463 48.90 29.21 3.83
CA MET A 463 50.11 30.00 4.07
C MET A 463 50.22 31.20 3.11
N ARG A 464 49.96 30.99 1.82
CA ARG A 464 49.94 32.10 0.85
C ARG A 464 48.85 33.13 1.15
N GLN A 465 47.69 32.69 1.65
CA GLN A 465 46.63 33.60 2.11
C GLN A 465 47.02 34.38 3.37
N LEU A 466 47.79 33.77 4.30
CA LEU A 466 48.30 34.44 5.48
C LEU A 466 49.44 35.41 5.16
N GLU A 467 50.32 35.07 4.21
CA GLU A 467 51.46 35.92 3.79
C GLU A 467 50.99 37.13 2.96
N GLY A 468 49.88 36.99 2.22
CA GLY A 468 49.31 38.08 1.40
C GLY A 468 48.34 39.00 2.12
N GLY A 469 47.88 38.67 3.33
CA GLY A 469 46.86 39.40 4.07
C GLY A 469 47.39 40.09 5.30
N GLY A 470 47.63 41.39 5.22
CA GLY A 470 47.89 42.21 6.41
C GLY A 470 46.67 42.24 7.32
N GLY A 471 46.79 41.63 8.51
CA GLY A 471 46.06 41.94 9.75
C GLY A 471 44.52 41.97 9.79
N ASP A 472 43.82 41.58 8.73
CA ASP A 472 42.36 41.69 8.67
C ASP A 472 41.66 40.41 9.19
N LEU A 473 40.62 40.62 10.01
CA LEU A 473 39.78 39.54 10.58
C LEU A 473 39.16 38.62 9.50
N THR A 474 38.91 39.17 8.32
CA THR A 474 38.36 38.46 7.15
C THR A 474 39.33 37.41 6.62
N ALA A 475 40.59 37.77 6.47
CA ALA A 475 41.64 36.87 6.00
C ALA A 475 41.92 35.70 6.97
N ARG A 476 41.78 35.94 8.28
CA ARG A 476 41.90 34.90 9.32
C ARG A 476 40.77 33.88 9.27
N ASN A 477 39.53 34.32 8.97
CA ASN A 477 38.38 33.44 8.81
C ASN A 477 38.47 32.62 7.51
N GLU A 478 38.94 33.18 6.40
CA GLU A 478 39.17 32.44 5.16
C GLU A 478 40.23 31.34 5.33
N VAL A 479 41.32 31.61 6.04
CA VAL A 479 42.33 30.59 6.37
C VAL A 479 41.78 29.49 7.27
N LEU A 480 40.96 29.84 8.27
CA LEU A 480 40.30 28.86 9.13
C LEU A 480 39.34 27.97 8.33
N MET A 481 38.63 28.53 7.38
CA MET A 481 37.75 27.77 6.46
C MET A 481 38.56 26.81 5.60
N THR A 482 39.63 27.28 4.96
CA THR A 482 40.51 26.46 4.11
C THR A 482 41.16 25.31 4.90
N LEU A 483 41.57 25.56 6.14
CA LEU A 483 42.13 24.52 7.02
C LEU A 483 41.06 23.49 7.48
N ARG A 484 39.85 23.94 7.74
CA ARG A 484 38.73 23.04 8.06
C ARG A 484 38.35 22.14 6.88
N ASP A 485 38.31 22.70 5.66
CA ASP A 485 38.04 21.93 4.46
C ASP A 485 39.15 20.90 4.19
N ALA A 486 40.42 21.28 4.40
CA ALA A 486 41.53 20.35 4.32
C ALA A 486 41.42 19.18 5.32
N LEU A 487 40.99 19.47 6.55
CA LEU A 487 40.78 18.45 7.58
C LEU A 487 39.61 17.52 7.23
N ASP A 488 38.51 18.06 6.73
CA ASP A 488 37.34 17.26 6.32
C ASP A 488 37.66 16.41 5.08
N GLN A 489 38.42 16.95 4.12
CA GLN A 489 38.87 16.21 2.97
C GLN A 489 39.84 15.07 3.36
N LEU A 490 40.72 15.29 4.33
CA LEU A 490 41.59 14.26 4.88
C LEU A 490 40.84 13.14 5.58
N LYS A 491 39.82 13.50 6.39
CA LYS A 491 38.93 12.53 7.05
C LYS A 491 38.13 11.71 6.04
N LEU A 492 37.59 12.35 5.00
CA LEU A 492 36.88 11.67 3.93
C LEU A 492 37.79 10.74 3.14
N SER A 493 39.02 11.15 2.84
CA SER A 493 40.03 10.31 2.15
C SER A 493 40.42 9.07 2.97
N ILE A 494 40.44 9.17 4.30
CA ILE A 494 40.67 8.02 5.18
C ILE A 494 39.46 7.07 5.19
N ASP A 495 38.26 7.63 5.22
CA ASP A 495 37.01 6.85 5.22
C ASP A 495 36.76 6.17 3.86
N SER A 496 37.23 6.74 2.74
CA SER A 496 37.05 6.16 1.40
C SER A 496 37.79 4.82 1.22
N ILE A 497 38.79 4.54 2.01
CA ILE A 497 39.53 3.26 2.00
C ILE A 497 38.64 2.07 2.36
N HIS A 498 37.52 2.32 3.04
CA HIS A 498 36.58 1.29 3.51
C HIS A 498 35.31 1.16 2.68
N LEU A 499 35.12 1.98 1.64
CA LEU A 499 33.96 1.89 0.76
C LEU A 499 34.10 0.71 -0.21
N THR A 500 33.02 -0.06 -0.36
CA THR A 500 32.96 -1.07 -1.41
C THR A 500 32.92 -0.38 -2.77
N PRO A 501 33.81 -0.76 -3.72
CA PRO A 501 33.78 -0.20 -5.07
C PRO A 501 32.37 -0.31 -5.68
N GLY A 502 31.89 0.76 -6.33
CA GLY A 502 30.58 0.82 -6.95
C GLY A 502 29.39 1.10 -6.02
N ASP A 503 29.56 1.08 -4.70
CA ASP A 503 28.47 1.35 -3.75
C ASP A 503 28.29 2.86 -3.52
N VAL A 504 27.59 3.50 -4.48
CA VAL A 504 27.28 4.94 -4.43
C VAL A 504 26.32 5.27 -3.28
N THR A 505 25.46 4.35 -2.91
CA THR A 505 24.54 4.54 -1.78
C THR A 505 25.30 4.68 -0.47
N ALA A 506 26.28 3.80 -0.23
CA ALA A 506 27.13 3.87 0.97
C ALA A 506 27.99 5.15 0.98
N LEU A 507 28.49 5.56 -0.19
CA LEU A 507 29.22 6.83 -0.32
C LEU A 507 28.34 8.03 0.08
N LEU A 508 27.15 8.13 -0.50
CA LEU A 508 26.19 9.20 -0.20
C LEU A 508 25.78 9.18 1.27
N ALA A 509 25.53 8.01 1.83
CA ALA A 509 25.18 7.85 3.24
C ALA A 509 26.31 8.33 4.18
N ASN A 510 27.56 8.01 3.84
CA ASN A 510 28.73 8.47 4.59
C ASN A 510 28.88 10.00 4.53
N MET A 511 28.70 10.58 3.34
CA MET A 511 28.73 12.04 3.17
C MET A 511 27.62 12.74 3.95
N ARG A 512 26.41 12.18 3.92
CA ARG A 512 25.29 12.66 4.75
C ARG A 512 25.61 12.65 6.23
N TYR A 513 26.16 11.53 6.70
CA TYR A 513 26.53 11.38 8.11
C TYR A 513 27.59 12.40 8.54
N ARG A 514 28.60 12.63 7.69
CA ARG A 514 29.74 13.52 8.00
C ARG A 514 29.40 15.00 7.86
N LEU A 515 28.69 15.38 6.79
CA LEU A 515 28.46 16.78 6.46
C LEU A 515 27.12 17.31 6.98
N GLY A 516 26.18 16.43 7.32
CA GLY A 516 24.88 16.80 7.85
C GLY A 516 24.95 17.79 9.03
N PRO A 517 25.78 17.56 10.07
CA PRO A 517 25.92 18.49 11.19
C PRO A 517 26.42 19.89 10.77
N ARG A 518 27.20 20.00 9.68
CA ARG A 518 27.67 21.31 9.18
C ARG A 518 26.55 22.10 8.52
N PHE A 519 25.67 21.42 7.75
CA PHE A 519 24.50 22.04 7.16
C PHE A 519 23.54 22.53 8.26
N THR A 520 23.32 21.72 9.26
CA THR A 520 22.52 22.12 10.43
C THR A 520 23.12 23.31 11.18
N ALA A 521 24.46 23.34 11.35
CA ALA A 521 25.16 24.45 12.02
C ALA A 521 25.12 25.76 11.23
N MET A 522 24.87 25.70 9.90
CA MET A 522 24.72 26.85 9.02
C MET A 522 23.26 27.17 8.68
N ASP A 523 22.31 26.56 9.39
CA ASP A 523 20.86 26.73 9.22
C ASP A 523 20.37 26.35 7.82
N ILE A 524 21.01 25.32 7.22
CA ILE A 524 20.62 24.78 5.92
C ILE A 524 19.86 23.49 6.14
N GLU A 525 18.60 23.43 5.69
CA GLU A 525 17.76 22.23 5.71
C GLU A 525 18.27 21.22 4.66
N LEU A 526 18.75 20.06 5.11
CA LEU A 526 19.20 18.98 4.25
C LEU A 526 18.04 18.02 3.93
N ARG A 527 17.53 18.07 2.70
CA ARG A 527 16.53 17.14 2.16
C ARG A 527 17.22 16.00 1.41
N TRP A 528 16.84 14.78 1.74
CA TRP A 528 17.49 13.59 1.24
C TRP A 528 16.51 12.67 0.53
N ASP A 529 16.62 12.60 -0.80
CA ASP A 529 15.76 11.84 -1.70
C ASP A 529 16.65 10.90 -2.54
N VAL A 530 17.12 9.84 -1.89
CA VAL A 530 18.07 8.88 -2.49
C VAL A 530 17.48 7.49 -2.38
N ASP A 531 17.26 6.87 -3.56
CA ASP A 531 16.85 5.47 -3.69
C ASP A 531 18.01 4.52 -3.34
N LEU A 532 17.68 3.24 -3.17
CA LEU A 532 18.71 2.21 -3.12
C LEU A 532 19.31 2.04 -4.53
N LEU A 533 20.50 2.63 -4.76
CA LEU A 533 21.15 2.59 -6.05
C LEU A 533 21.83 1.22 -6.27
N PRO A 534 21.87 0.71 -7.50
CA PRO A 534 22.59 -0.51 -7.82
C PRO A 534 24.11 -0.34 -7.63
N ILE A 535 24.80 -1.45 -7.47
CA ILE A 535 26.29 -1.44 -7.43
C ILE A 535 26.80 -1.18 -8.84
N CYS A 536 27.46 -0.04 -9.03
CA CYS A 536 27.99 0.39 -10.31
C CYS A 536 29.36 -0.26 -10.54
N ARG A 537 29.40 -1.29 -11.38
CA ARG A 537 30.63 -2.05 -11.68
C ARG A 537 31.70 -1.22 -12.41
N SER A 538 31.27 -0.14 -13.05
CA SER A 538 32.16 0.82 -13.74
C SER A 538 33.00 1.66 -12.77
N LEU A 539 32.61 1.76 -11.50
CA LEU A 539 33.26 2.56 -10.48
C LEU A 539 34.16 1.68 -9.60
N ASP A 540 35.43 1.60 -9.94
CA ASP A 540 36.47 1.00 -9.08
C ASP A 540 36.81 1.91 -7.88
N ALA A 541 37.77 1.51 -7.05
CA ALA A 541 38.19 2.26 -5.86
C ALA A 541 38.69 3.67 -6.17
N ASP A 542 39.40 3.83 -7.27
CA ASP A 542 39.93 5.13 -7.70
C ASP A 542 38.82 6.02 -8.23
N ALA A 543 37.90 5.46 -9.03
CA ALA A 543 36.70 6.16 -9.53
C ALA A 543 35.74 6.57 -8.40
N MET A 544 35.55 5.75 -7.37
CA MET A 544 34.75 6.10 -6.17
C MET A 544 35.40 7.27 -5.42
N THR A 545 36.72 7.34 -5.37
CA THR A 545 37.44 8.45 -4.77
C THR A 545 37.24 9.74 -5.58
N GLU A 546 37.30 9.66 -6.90
CA GLU A 546 37.04 10.81 -7.77
C GLU A 546 35.60 11.32 -7.63
N LEU A 547 34.61 10.39 -7.60
CA LEU A 547 33.19 10.72 -7.36
C LEU A 547 33.00 11.40 -5.99
N GLN A 548 33.67 10.89 -4.95
CA GLN A 548 33.63 11.48 -3.62
C GLN A 548 34.16 12.91 -3.62
N PHE A 549 35.26 13.17 -4.28
CA PHE A 549 35.81 14.53 -4.39
C PHE A 549 34.88 15.48 -5.14
N MET A 550 34.23 15.01 -6.21
CA MET A 550 33.23 15.82 -6.94
C MET A 550 32.03 16.19 -6.06
N LEU A 551 31.52 15.22 -5.32
CA LEU A 551 30.37 15.45 -4.41
C LEU A 551 30.78 16.37 -3.26
N PHE A 552 31.99 16.17 -2.68
CA PHE A 552 32.50 17.04 -1.62
C PHE A 552 32.65 18.48 -2.10
N GLU A 553 33.20 18.68 -3.30
CA GLU A 553 33.31 19.99 -3.92
C GLU A 553 31.94 20.63 -4.14
N ALA A 554 30.93 19.83 -4.59
CA ALA A 554 29.58 20.32 -4.75
C ALA A 554 28.96 20.77 -3.41
N PHE A 555 29.14 19.99 -2.33
CA PHE A 555 28.67 20.35 -1.00
C PHE A 555 29.39 21.53 -0.39
N SER A 556 30.74 21.58 -0.59
CA SER A 556 31.55 22.69 -0.13
C SER A 556 31.15 24.01 -0.82
N ASN A 557 30.86 23.97 -2.12
CA ASN A 557 30.37 25.11 -2.85
C ASN A 557 29.04 25.63 -2.28
N VAL A 558 28.13 24.75 -1.86
CA VAL A 558 26.90 25.15 -1.18
C VAL A 558 27.18 25.82 0.15
N LEU A 559 28.03 25.20 0.98
CA LEU A 559 28.39 25.71 2.31
C LEU A 559 29.09 27.09 2.24
N GLN A 560 30.00 27.27 1.24
CA GLN A 560 30.83 28.47 1.18
C GLN A 560 30.24 29.61 0.33
N HIS A 561 29.44 29.27 -0.70
CA HIS A 561 29.16 30.23 -1.75
C HIS A 561 27.67 30.44 -2.06
N ALA A 562 26.83 29.43 -1.79
CA ALA A 562 25.44 29.46 -2.26
C ALA A 562 24.53 30.39 -1.45
N HIS A 563 24.76 30.57 -0.15
CA HIS A 563 23.82 31.22 0.77
C HIS A 563 22.42 30.58 0.70
N ALA A 564 22.40 29.26 0.58
CA ALA A 564 21.19 28.48 0.47
C ALA A 564 20.54 28.24 1.84
N HIS A 565 19.22 28.05 1.86
CA HIS A 565 18.47 27.62 3.03
C HIS A 565 18.09 26.13 2.95
N VAL A 566 18.00 25.60 1.75
CA VAL A 566 17.65 24.21 1.50
C VAL A 566 18.67 23.58 0.55
N LEU A 567 19.19 22.43 0.95
CA LEU A 567 19.98 21.56 0.10
C LEU A 567 19.26 20.23 -0.09
N THR A 568 18.93 19.89 -1.32
CA THR A 568 18.31 18.60 -1.67
C THR A 568 19.34 17.72 -2.38
N VAL A 569 19.53 16.52 -1.87
CA VAL A 569 20.33 15.48 -2.52
C VAL A 569 19.40 14.40 -3.05
N GLN A 570 19.51 14.14 -4.34
CA GLN A 570 18.71 13.12 -5.02
C GLN A 570 19.61 12.06 -5.63
N GLY A 571 19.21 10.81 -5.50
CA GLY A 571 19.91 9.68 -6.10
C GLY A 571 18.91 8.69 -6.68
N HIS A 572 18.86 8.56 -8.01
CA HIS A 572 17.88 7.71 -8.69
C HIS A 572 18.53 6.95 -9.85
N THR A 573 17.91 5.83 -10.24
CA THR A 573 18.24 5.12 -11.47
C THR A 573 17.22 5.41 -12.57
N LYS A 574 17.71 5.47 -13.80
CA LYS A 574 16.84 5.61 -14.98
C LYS A 574 17.45 4.85 -16.15
N ILE A 575 16.60 4.21 -16.94
CA ILE A 575 17.02 3.61 -18.20
C ILE A 575 17.01 4.70 -19.27
N VAL A 576 18.19 4.97 -19.83
CA VAL A 576 18.39 5.91 -20.94
C VAL A 576 18.96 5.14 -22.10
N GLU A 577 18.30 5.16 -23.26
CA GLU A 577 18.71 4.44 -24.48
C GLU A 577 19.00 2.93 -24.27
N GLY A 578 18.30 2.30 -23.32
CA GLY A 578 18.47 0.88 -23.00
C GLY A 578 19.61 0.56 -22.03
N VAL A 579 20.33 1.58 -21.53
CA VAL A 579 21.36 1.46 -20.50
C VAL A 579 20.81 2.00 -19.17
N GLU A 580 21.01 1.25 -18.10
CA GLU A 580 20.64 1.69 -16.75
C GLU A 580 21.71 2.67 -16.25
N GLN A 581 21.28 3.87 -15.88
CA GLN A 581 22.16 4.95 -15.43
C GLN A 581 21.78 5.43 -14.05
N VAL A 582 22.76 5.76 -13.26
CA VAL A 582 22.61 6.41 -11.96
C VAL A 582 22.74 7.92 -12.14
N PHE A 583 21.81 8.64 -11.53
CA PHE A 583 21.79 10.10 -11.46
C PHE A 583 21.91 10.52 -10.01
N VAL A 584 22.97 11.25 -9.70
CA VAL A 584 23.13 11.92 -8.41
C VAL A 584 23.03 13.41 -8.64
N ARG A 585 22.09 14.05 -7.94
CA ARG A 585 21.85 15.50 -8.03
C ARG A 585 22.03 16.15 -6.67
N VAL A 586 22.73 17.25 -6.67
CA VAL A 586 22.86 18.16 -5.55
C VAL A 586 22.17 19.47 -5.96
N VAL A 587 21.09 19.81 -5.28
CA VAL A 587 20.23 20.95 -5.63
C VAL A 587 20.16 21.89 -4.44
N ASP A 588 20.55 23.16 -4.65
CA ASP A 588 20.41 24.21 -3.64
C ASP A 588 19.49 25.34 -4.13
N ASP A 589 18.88 26.04 -3.19
CA ASP A 589 18.02 27.20 -3.40
C ASP A 589 18.78 28.54 -3.27
N GLY A 590 20.10 28.50 -3.39
CA GLY A 590 20.98 29.65 -3.17
C GLY A 590 20.92 30.70 -4.26
N ARG A 591 21.84 31.68 -4.15
CA ARG A 591 21.89 32.84 -5.06
C ARG A 591 22.23 32.52 -6.52
N GLY A 592 22.70 31.30 -6.80
CA GLY A 592 23.16 30.90 -8.11
C GLY A 592 24.44 31.61 -8.58
N PHE A 593 24.92 31.19 -9.73
CA PHE A 593 26.09 31.81 -10.40
C PHE A 593 25.95 31.63 -11.92
N ASP A 594 26.64 32.45 -12.68
CA ASP A 594 26.76 32.26 -14.13
C ASP A 594 27.88 31.23 -14.44
N PRO A 595 27.53 30.07 -15.00
CA PRO A 595 28.51 29.05 -15.36
C PRO A 595 29.49 29.46 -16.47
N ALA A 596 29.15 30.50 -17.23
CA ALA A 596 29.96 30.99 -18.35
C ALA A 596 30.97 32.07 -17.92
N VAL A 597 30.71 32.77 -16.80
CA VAL A 597 31.56 33.85 -16.30
C VAL A 597 32.53 33.31 -15.23
N GLY A 598 33.74 33.03 -15.65
CA GLY A 598 34.86 32.68 -14.80
C GLY A 598 35.05 31.17 -14.59
N GLN A 599 36.13 30.63 -15.17
CA GLN A 599 36.66 29.31 -14.85
C GLN A 599 37.16 29.30 -13.38
N ARG A 600 36.23 29.08 -12.43
CA ARG A 600 36.62 28.78 -11.05
C ARG A 600 37.30 27.41 -11.03
N ARG A 601 38.49 27.30 -10.45
CA ARG A 601 39.29 26.06 -10.41
C ARG A 601 38.50 24.82 -10.04
N GLY A 602 37.58 24.88 -9.05
CA GLY A 602 36.79 23.75 -8.59
C GLY A 602 35.91 23.14 -9.67
N MET A 603 35.24 23.95 -10.50
CA MET A 603 34.37 23.46 -11.59
C MET A 603 35.19 22.81 -12.73
N ALA A 604 36.36 23.34 -13.06
CA ALA A 604 37.27 22.73 -14.04
C ALA A 604 37.74 21.35 -13.53
N THR A 605 38.16 21.28 -12.28
CA THR A 605 38.60 20.04 -11.65
C THR A 605 37.51 19.00 -11.55
N MET A 606 36.24 19.39 -11.24
CA MET A 606 35.13 18.47 -11.24
C MET A 606 34.85 17.89 -12.65
N ARG A 607 34.98 18.67 -13.71
CA ARG A 607 34.82 18.17 -15.09
C ARG A 607 35.93 17.19 -15.49
N GLU A 608 37.16 17.50 -15.14
CA GLU A 608 38.32 16.61 -15.37
C GLU A 608 38.14 15.27 -14.63
N ARG A 609 37.69 15.32 -13.36
CA ARG A 609 37.42 14.14 -12.56
C ARG A 609 36.23 13.33 -13.09
N ALA A 610 35.17 13.99 -13.54
CA ALA A 610 34.04 13.30 -14.18
C ALA A 610 34.47 12.57 -15.46
N ALA A 611 35.27 13.24 -16.30
CA ALA A 611 35.83 12.62 -17.51
C ALA A 611 36.74 11.43 -17.21
N SER A 612 37.55 11.48 -16.15
CA SER A 612 38.45 10.38 -15.77
C SER A 612 37.72 9.10 -15.37
N ILE A 613 36.51 9.21 -14.84
CA ILE A 613 35.69 8.07 -14.42
C ILE A 613 34.56 7.73 -15.41
N GLY A 614 34.54 8.35 -16.60
CA GLY A 614 33.48 8.13 -17.60
C GLY A 614 32.11 8.69 -17.22
N ALA A 615 32.04 9.55 -16.20
CA ALA A 615 30.79 10.19 -15.77
C ALA A 615 30.53 11.48 -16.55
N GLN A 616 29.26 11.83 -16.72
CA GLN A 616 28.84 13.11 -17.26
C GLN A 616 28.46 14.07 -16.12
N LEU A 617 29.06 15.26 -16.13
CA LEU A 617 28.76 16.32 -15.19
C LEU A 617 27.94 17.43 -15.88
N CYS A 618 26.72 17.65 -15.41
CA CYS A 618 25.86 18.75 -15.84
C CYS A 618 25.68 19.71 -14.68
N VAL A 619 25.89 21.00 -14.93
CA VAL A 619 25.66 22.06 -13.95
C VAL A 619 24.75 23.11 -14.55
N HIS A 620 23.64 23.34 -13.88
CA HIS A 620 22.68 24.38 -14.23
C HIS A 620 22.48 25.28 -13.01
N SER A 621 22.66 26.57 -13.19
CA SER A 621 22.55 27.51 -12.08
C SER A 621 21.80 28.77 -12.50
N GLU A 622 20.78 29.08 -11.73
CA GLU A 622 19.94 30.27 -11.83
C GLU A 622 19.75 30.84 -10.42
N PRO A 623 19.45 32.12 -10.27
CA PRO A 623 19.13 32.67 -8.97
C PRO A 623 17.96 31.93 -8.31
N GLY A 624 18.20 31.37 -7.12
CA GLY A 624 17.23 30.55 -6.39
C GLY A 624 17.27 29.06 -6.70
N LYS A 625 18.13 28.62 -7.63
CA LYS A 625 18.27 27.17 -7.90
C LYS A 625 19.59 26.85 -8.62
N THR A 626 20.46 26.11 -7.93
CA THR A 626 21.61 25.49 -8.60
C THR A 626 21.45 23.96 -8.57
N VAL A 627 21.71 23.31 -9.69
CA VAL A 627 21.68 21.87 -9.84
C VAL A 627 23.02 21.37 -10.35
N VAL A 628 23.71 20.57 -9.56
CA VAL A 628 24.88 19.81 -9.97
C VAL A 628 24.44 18.36 -10.14
N GLN A 629 24.47 17.84 -11.35
CA GLN A 629 24.09 16.47 -11.67
C GLN A 629 25.30 15.71 -12.16
N ILE A 630 25.54 14.55 -11.57
CA ILE A 630 26.54 13.57 -12.00
C ILE A 630 25.76 12.34 -12.48
N GLN A 631 26.10 11.86 -13.66
CA GLN A 631 25.45 10.75 -14.33
C GLN A 631 26.50 9.76 -14.82
N PHE A 632 26.26 8.47 -14.58
CA PHE A 632 27.17 7.39 -15.00
C PHE A 632 26.40 6.09 -15.16
N ASP A 633 26.97 5.17 -15.93
CA ASP A 633 26.39 3.86 -16.20
C ASP A 633 26.56 2.90 -15.01
N VAL A 634 25.62 1.98 -14.81
CA VAL A 634 25.63 0.99 -13.74
C VAL A 634 26.67 -0.09 -13.96
#